data_d163e9e7ea99e3d83a5d1e637bf54617
#
_entry.id   d163e9e7ea99e3d83a5d1e637bf54617
#
_cell.length_a   1.000
_cell.length_b   1.000
_cell.length_c   1.000
_cell.angle_alpha   90.00
_cell.angle_beta   90.00
_cell.angle_gamma   90.00
#
_symmetry.space_group_name_H-M   'P 1'
#
loop_
_entity.id
_entity.type
_entity.pdbx_description
1 polymer ?
#
loop_
_entity_poly.entity_id
_entity_poly.type
_entity_poly.pdbx_seq_one_letter_code
_entity_poly.pdbx_strand_id
1 'polypeptide(L)'
;MNSTLRHYALWLFGALTLTLTSVLQGQTKQPLDLETVTYGGKTFRSDFYPQPVYGLAWLQSGYTYTVDGGDYRSLRVYTPTREQVQTVLTQDELVQLLKPYDDTDKLYPLIAYDFTPQCHYLEVELSKGLYLIDVEQKQIVGYFATGKAEKRASLLSPNERNLAVKSEEGTLLIYTIQPAGSAPQAPILVATDEAEAAVVYGESVHQNEFGIDGGLFWSPDSRQLAFYRMDQSMVAPYPIVDMTPHKAVVQPVRYPMAGTPSHHVTLGVFHIESQQTTYLATGGDPEHYLTNVAWHPNSKKVYIAELNRGQDHLFLNGYDAQTGAHVETLFEETDAHYVEPQRPMMFVPGSQGEQFVWESRREGYRQLYLYSSTGKLIRKLTDMEGEVTDIYGFDPKGERIYYQAAYPSPLERHIFASDLKRGRTIQLSKVAGTHEATFSPDKQYYIDQLQSATIARSVMLHDNNGLQLRLIHQAPDPWVKLDMPNITVGTLLAADGKTELYYRLITPSDFDEMKEYPAIVYVYGGPHAQLVTNTPQWGASGWDIYMAQQGYIIFTVDNRGSAQRGAAFEQVVHRQLGTAEMADQMKGVEYLQSLPYVDRNRIGVYGWSFGGFMTTNLMLTHPETFKVGVAGGPVMDWSRYEIMYGERYNDSPQDNAEGYQQNNLIERAKDLQGRLLLIHGTSDNVVVWQHAQAFVKACVDAQTYPDLYYYPGHKHNVIGPDRVHLNHVITRYFLEHL
;
A
#
# COMPACT_ATOMS: atom_id res chain seq x y z
N MET A 1 33.21 21.22 77.83
CA MET A 1 32.32 22.15 78.59
C MET A 1 31.02 22.15 77.88
N ASN A 2 30.04 21.63 78.55
CA ASN A 2 28.60 21.88 78.57
C ASN A 2 27.87 21.67 77.25
N SER A 3 27.08 20.60 77.14
CA SER A 3 25.78 20.26 77.80
C SER A 3 24.73 21.20 77.33
N THR A 4 23.55 20.80 76.91
CA THR A 4 22.52 19.95 77.51
C THR A 4 21.39 19.78 76.51
N LEU A 5 20.92 18.57 76.20
CA LEU A 5 19.72 17.98 76.80
C LEU A 5 18.35 18.65 76.36
N ARG A 6 17.60 17.87 75.58
CA ARG A 6 16.25 17.35 75.81
C ARG A 6 15.08 18.29 75.53
N HIS A 7 14.06 17.82 74.80
CA HIS A 7 12.97 17.04 75.40
C HIS A 7 12.12 16.30 74.38
N TYR A 8 11.72 15.09 74.74
CA TYR A 8 10.73 14.24 74.12
C TYR A 8 9.34 14.85 74.16
N ALA A 9 8.58 14.78 73.09
CA ALA A 9 7.14 14.78 73.12
C ALA A 9 6.64 13.62 72.27
N LEU A 10 6.33 12.51 72.92
CA LEU A 10 5.50 11.44 72.39
C LEU A 10 4.09 12.01 72.14
N TRP A 11 3.66 12.00 70.90
CA TRP A 11 2.23 12.00 70.57
C TRP A 11 1.91 10.69 69.89
N LEU A 12 1.13 9.85 70.59
CA LEU A 12 0.41 8.72 70.03
C LEU A 12 -0.55 9.24 68.98
N PHE A 13 -0.26 9.00 67.71
CA PHE A 13 -1.25 8.97 66.70
C PHE A 13 -1.64 7.52 66.46
N GLY A 14 -2.82 7.16 66.90
CA GLY A 14 -3.43 5.88 66.59
C GLY A 14 -3.55 5.76 65.08
N ALA A 15 -2.74 4.89 64.48
CA ALA A 15 -2.84 4.49 63.13
C ALA A 15 -4.13 3.66 62.94
N LEU A 16 -5.22 4.35 62.56
CA LEU A 16 -6.36 3.70 61.92
C LEU A 16 -5.90 3.34 60.51
N THR A 17 -5.29 2.20 60.36
CA THR A 17 -5.04 1.57 59.06
C THR A 17 -6.41 1.16 58.50
N LEU A 18 -7.06 2.07 57.80
CA LEU A 18 -8.04 1.72 56.78
C LEU A 18 -7.26 1.03 55.70
N THR A 19 -7.20 -0.28 55.75
CA THR A 19 -6.93 -1.12 54.57
C THR A 19 -8.07 -0.93 53.60
N LEU A 20 -7.93 0.07 52.72
CA LEU A 20 -8.59 0.05 51.45
C LEU A 20 -8.00 -1.13 50.65
N THR A 21 -8.54 -2.31 50.93
CA THR A 21 -8.52 -3.35 49.89
C THR A 21 -9.38 -2.79 48.75
N SER A 22 -8.74 -2.07 47.84
CA SER A 22 -9.26 -1.98 46.49
C SER A 22 -9.33 -3.40 45.97
N VAL A 23 -10.51 -4.01 46.09
CA VAL A 23 -10.88 -5.12 45.26
C VAL A 23 -10.81 -4.59 43.85
N LEU A 24 -9.67 -4.80 43.21
CA LEU A 24 -9.60 -4.87 41.77
C LEU A 24 -10.56 -6.05 41.43
N GLN A 25 -11.85 -5.75 41.29
CA GLN A 25 -12.71 -6.60 40.50
C GLN A 25 -12.03 -6.64 39.14
N GLY A 26 -11.34 -7.74 38.85
CA GLY A 26 -10.86 -8.01 37.52
C GLY A 26 -12.07 -7.85 36.59
N GLN A 27 -12.10 -6.79 35.81
CA GLN A 27 -13.07 -6.68 34.73
C GLN A 27 -12.89 -7.94 33.92
N THR A 28 -13.92 -8.79 33.87
CA THR A 28 -13.95 -9.94 32.98
C THR A 28 -13.71 -9.42 31.58
N LYS A 29 -12.58 -9.80 30.99
CA LYS A 29 -12.23 -9.42 29.62
C LYS A 29 -13.32 -9.92 28.68
N GLN A 30 -13.62 -9.12 27.68
CA GLN A 30 -14.66 -9.45 26.71
C GLN A 30 -14.11 -10.42 25.66
N PRO A 31 -14.86 -11.49 25.33
CA PRO A 31 -14.49 -12.36 24.22
C PRO A 31 -14.58 -11.58 22.90
N LEU A 32 -13.78 -11.99 21.94
CA LEU A 32 -13.79 -11.44 20.60
C LEU A 32 -14.92 -12.06 19.77
N ASP A 33 -15.46 -11.31 18.82
CA ASP A 33 -16.32 -11.80 17.78
C ASP A 33 -15.85 -11.32 16.39
N LEU A 34 -16.36 -11.91 15.32
CA LEU A 34 -15.93 -11.58 13.97
C LEU A 34 -16.37 -10.18 13.52
N GLU A 35 -17.45 -9.63 14.06
CA GLU A 35 -17.86 -8.23 13.81
C GLU A 35 -16.86 -7.23 14.41
N THR A 36 -16.30 -7.56 15.57
CA THR A 36 -15.32 -6.71 16.26
C THR A 36 -13.95 -6.76 15.61
N VAL A 37 -13.46 -7.93 15.17
CA VAL A 37 -12.09 -8.08 14.68
C VAL A 37 -11.95 -7.91 13.17
N THR A 38 -13.05 -7.84 12.41
CA THR A 38 -13.01 -7.77 10.95
C THR A 38 -13.18 -6.33 10.45
N TYR A 39 -12.24 -5.87 9.60
CA TYR A 39 -12.39 -4.60 8.88
C TYR A 39 -13.69 -4.60 8.04
N GLY A 40 -14.57 -3.65 8.31
CA GLY A 40 -15.93 -3.60 7.73
C GLY A 40 -17.03 -4.16 8.66
N GLY A 41 -16.65 -4.78 9.77
CA GLY A 41 -17.59 -5.17 10.85
C GLY A 41 -18.13 -3.97 11.61
N LYS A 42 -19.31 -4.12 12.19
CA LYS A 42 -20.06 -3.00 12.82
C LYS A 42 -19.33 -2.35 13.98
N THR A 43 -18.62 -3.16 14.76
CA THR A 43 -17.92 -2.72 15.99
C THR A 43 -16.40 -2.64 15.81
N PHE A 44 -15.86 -2.94 14.62
CA PHE A 44 -14.43 -2.93 14.37
C PHE A 44 -13.77 -1.59 14.72
N ARG A 45 -14.35 -0.48 14.24
CA ARG A 45 -13.79 0.85 14.47
C ARG A 45 -13.88 1.32 15.91
N SER A 46 -14.96 0.97 16.62
CA SER A 46 -15.20 1.41 18.00
C SER A 46 -14.43 0.58 19.02
N ASP A 47 -14.26 -0.72 18.78
CA ASP A 47 -13.86 -1.67 19.83
C ASP A 47 -12.51 -2.34 19.56
N PHE A 48 -12.04 -2.37 18.31
CA PHE A 48 -10.80 -3.06 17.94
C PHE A 48 -9.74 -2.16 17.28
N TYR A 49 -10.16 -1.19 16.48
CA TYR A 49 -9.23 -0.32 15.76
C TYR A 49 -8.73 0.82 16.66
N PRO A 50 -7.41 1.10 16.69
CA PRO A 50 -6.88 2.23 17.46
C PRO A 50 -7.52 3.56 17.02
N GLN A 51 -7.95 4.37 17.99
CA GLN A 51 -8.62 5.63 17.72
C GLN A 51 -7.88 6.45 16.65
N PRO A 52 -8.53 6.75 15.52
CA PRO A 52 -7.88 7.46 14.42
C PRO A 52 -7.80 8.97 14.66
N VAL A 53 -6.89 9.59 13.92
CA VAL A 53 -6.87 11.04 13.71
C VAL A 53 -7.39 11.31 12.30
N TYR A 54 -8.33 12.22 12.17
CA TYR A 54 -8.98 12.58 10.91
C TYR A 54 -8.55 13.96 10.43
N GLY A 55 -8.59 14.20 9.13
CA GLY A 55 -8.28 15.49 8.51
C GLY A 55 -6.88 16.00 8.86
N LEU A 56 -5.92 15.06 9.06
CA LEU A 56 -4.53 15.43 9.34
C LEU A 56 -3.89 15.95 8.04
N ALA A 57 -3.69 17.24 7.97
CA ALA A 57 -3.12 17.90 6.78
C ALA A 57 -2.29 19.12 7.16
N TRP A 58 -1.37 19.49 6.28
CA TRP A 58 -0.65 20.75 6.37
C TRP A 58 -1.36 21.84 5.57
N LEU A 59 -1.29 23.06 6.08
CA LEU A 59 -1.59 24.32 5.42
C LEU A 59 -0.31 25.17 5.44
N GLN A 60 -0.32 26.30 4.73
CA GLN A 60 0.84 27.21 4.75
C GLN A 60 1.09 27.80 6.16
N SER A 61 0.05 27.99 6.94
CA SER A 61 0.11 28.60 8.30
C SER A 61 0.32 27.60 9.43
N GLY A 62 0.15 26.28 9.18
CA GLY A 62 0.26 25.25 10.19
C GLY A 62 -0.34 23.92 9.76
N TYR A 63 -0.86 23.16 10.71
CA TYR A 63 -1.49 21.87 10.44
C TYR A 63 -2.88 21.77 11.08
N THR A 64 -3.70 20.92 10.52
CA THR A 64 -5.05 20.62 11.02
C THR A 64 -5.20 19.15 11.37
N TYR A 65 -6.06 18.85 12.31
CA TYR A 65 -6.52 17.50 12.64
C TYR A 65 -7.75 17.56 13.54
N THR A 66 -8.45 16.44 13.65
CA THR A 66 -9.39 16.14 14.73
C THR A 66 -9.28 14.67 15.15
N VAL A 67 -9.68 14.38 16.38
CA VAL A 67 -9.73 13.00 16.88
C VAL A 67 -11.16 12.48 16.84
N ASP A 68 -11.32 11.17 16.93
CA ASP A 68 -12.64 10.54 16.96
C ASP A 68 -13.48 11.06 18.13
N GLY A 69 -14.75 11.39 17.85
CA GLY A 69 -15.63 12.08 18.79
C GLY A 69 -15.41 13.59 18.94
N GLY A 70 -14.46 14.17 18.16
CA GLY A 70 -14.18 15.61 18.15
C GLY A 70 -15.14 16.41 17.28
N ASP A 71 -14.79 17.68 17.07
CA ASP A 71 -15.57 18.59 16.21
C ASP A 71 -15.18 18.41 14.74
N TYR A 72 -16.01 17.72 13.98
CA TYR A 72 -15.83 17.46 12.54
C TYR A 72 -16.31 18.63 11.65
N ARG A 73 -16.93 19.64 12.23
CA ARG A 73 -17.55 20.77 11.51
C ARG A 73 -16.73 22.06 11.57
N SER A 74 -15.58 22.05 12.23
CA SER A 74 -14.68 23.19 12.33
C SER A 74 -13.27 22.80 11.88
N LEU A 75 -12.73 23.54 10.93
CA LEU A 75 -11.34 23.43 10.54
C LEU A 75 -10.49 24.28 11.48
N ARG A 76 -9.66 23.63 12.27
CA ARG A 76 -8.77 24.25 13.25
C ARG A 76 -7.33 24.14 12.80
N VAL A 77 -6.61 25.24 12.74
CA VAL A 77 -5.19 25.28 12.39
C VAL A 77 -4.36 25.46 13.65
N TYR A 78 -3.39 24.59 13.82
CA TYR A 78 -2.43 24.56 14.92
C TYR A 78 -1.07 25.07 14.43
N THR A 79 -0.52 26.07 15.11
CA THR A 79 0.80 26.60 14.79
C THR A 79 1.88 25.66 15.35
N PRO A 80 2.90 25.25 14.55
CA PRO A 80 3.94 24.33 15.01
C PRO A 80 4.75 24.84 16.21
N THR A 81 5.07 26.14 16.22
CA THR A 81 5.97 26.77 17.21
C THR A 81 5.30 27.31 18.45
N ARG A 82 3.97 27.39 18.46
CA ARG A 82 3.20 27.99 19.57
C ARG A 82 1.99 27.12 19.88
N GLU A 83 1.53 27.16 21.13
CA GLU A 83 0.24 26.51 21.51
C GLU A 83 -0.96 27.38 21.09
N GLN A 84 -0.95 27.81 19.84
CA GLN A 84 -2.06 28.57 19.27
C GLN A 84 -2.86 27.68 18.34
N VAL A 85 -4.17 27.74 18.53
CA VAL A 85 -5.15 27.12 17.66
C VAL A 85 -6.15 28.19 17.21
N GLN A 86 -6.42 28.22 15.93
CA GLN A 86 -7.39 29.11 15.33
C GLN A 86 -8.40 28.32 14.52
N THR A 87 -9.69 28.57 14.72
CA THR A 87 -10.73 28.10 13.80
C THR A 87 -10.70 28.99 12.56
N VAL A 88 -10.28 28.44 11.44
CA VAL A 88 -10.16 29.18 10.16
C VAL A 88 -11.44 29.10 9.34
N LEU A 89 -12.17 27.98 9.42
CA LEU A 89 -13.42 27.79 8.69
C LEU A 89 -14.37 26.88 9.50
N THR A 90 -15.66 27.20 9.47
CA THR A 90 -16.72 26.32 9.99
C THR A 90 -17.58 25.78 8.85
N GLN A 91 -18.30 24.68 9.11
CA GLN A 91 -19.24 24.09 8.14
C GLN A 91 -20.31 25.10 7.69
N ASP A 92 -20.82 25.91 8.64
CA ASP A 92 -21.85 26.89 8.33
C ASP A 92 -21.31 28.02 7.45
N GLU A 93 -20.05 28.44 7.66
CA GLU A 93 -19.37 29.41 6.80
C GLU A 93 -19.13 28.84 5.40
N LEU A 94 -18.70 27.58 5.29
CA LEU A 94 -18.55 26.89 4.01
C LEU A 94 -19.87 26.82 3.24
N VAL A 95 -20.97 26.46 3.94
CA VAL A 95 -22.33 26.49 3.35
C VAL A 95 -22.69 27.88 2.85
N GLN A 96 -22.44 28.93 3.65
CA GLN A 96 -22.74 30.32 3.25
C GLN A 96 -21.93 30.75 2.01
N LEU A 97 -20.68 30.33 1.91
CA LEU A 97 -19.82 30.63 0.76
C LEU A 97 -20.31 29.96 -0.52
N LEU A 98 -20.74 28.71 -0.45
CA LEU A 98 -21.05 27.88 -1.63
C LEU A 98 -22.53 27.96 -2.07
N LYS A 99 -23.45 28.14 -1.11
CA LYS A 99 -24.91 28.17 -1.37
C LYS A 99 -25.36 29.11 -2.49
N PRO A 100 -24.78 30.30 -2.74
CA PRO A 100 -25.15 31.13 -3.86
C PRO A 100 -24.82 30.51 -5.25
N TYR A 101 -23.94 29.51 -5.29
CA TYR A 101 -23.37 28.97 -6.51
C TYR A 101 -23.79 27.54 -6.79
N ASP A 102 -23.99 26.71 -5.74
CA ASP A 102 -24.27 25.29 -5.90
C ASP A 102 -25.19 24.75 -4.79
N ASP A 103 -25.67 23.51 -4.96
CA ASP A 103 -26.43 22.80 -3.93
C ASP A 103 -25.48 22.32 -2.82
N THR A 104 -25.76 22.75 -1.59
CA THR A 104 -24.95 22.45 -0.40
C THR A 104 -25.56 21.40 0.52
N ASP A 105 -26.69 20.79 0.17
CA ASP A 105 -27.41 19.83 1.02
C ASP A 105 -26.62 18.52 1.27
N LYS A 106 -25.64 18.25 0.40
CA LYS A 106 -24.82 17.04 0.45
C LYS A 106 -23.36 17.29 0.87
N LEU A 107 -23.06 18.44 1.47
CA LEU A 107 -21.69 18.70 1.97
C LEU A 107 -21.33 17.71 3.08
N TYR A 108 -20.16 17.12 2.94
CA TYR A 108 -19.56 16.31 3.99
C TYR A 108 -19.03 17.20 5.12
N PRO A 109 -18.75 16.64 6.31
CA PRO A 109 -18.00 17.36 7.34
C PRO A 109 -16.65 17.88 6.83
N LEU A 110 -16.19 19.03 7.32
CA LEU A 110 -14.97 19.70 6.84
C LEU A 110 -13.72 18.81 6.82
N ILE A 111 -13.63 17.86 7.75
CA ILE A 111 -12.52 16.91 7.84
C ILE A 111 -12.45 15.87 6.72
N ALA A 112 -13.49 15.78 5.90
CA ALA A 112 -13.56 14.82 4.79
C ALA A 112 -13.06 15.40 3.45
N TYR A 113 -12.63 16.66 3.45
CA TYR A 113 -12.08 17.32 2.28
C TYR A 113 -10.56 17.37 2.33
N ASP A 114 -9.93 17.24 1.18
CA ASP A 114 -8.49 17.34 1.00
C ASP A 114 -8.06 18.76 0.65
N PHE A 115 -6.79 19.06 0.87
CA PHE A 115 -6.15 20.27 0.37
C PHE A 115 -5.43 19.99 -0.95
N THR A 116 -5.28 21.04 -1.76
CA THR A 116 -4.45 20.97 -2.97
C THR A 116 -3.03 20.50 -2.62
N PRO A 117 -2.30 19.86 -3.56
CA PRO A 117 -0.95 19.36 -3.30
C PRO A 117 0.05 20.42 -2.78
N GLN A 118 -0.18 21.69 -3.11
CA GLN A 118 0.59 22.83 -2.58
C GLN A 118 0.11 23.30 -1.19
N CYS A 119 -0.92 22.67 -0.63
CA CYS A 119 -1.52 23.04 0.66
C CYS A 119 -2.05 24.48 0.71
N HIS A 120 -2.51 25.02 -0.43
CA HIS A 120 -3.06 26.38 -0.50
C HIS A 120 -4.58 26.41 -0.28
N TYR A 121 -5.32 25.50 -0.91
CA TYR A 121 -6.78 25.56 -0.97
C TYR A 121 -7.41 24.25 -0.56
N LEU A 122 -8.60 24.35 0.05
CA LEU A 122 -9.47 23.20 0.30
C LEU A 122 -10.21 22.86 -0.99
N GLU A 123 -10.20 21.60 -1.38
CA GLU A 123 -10.92 21.09 -2.55
C GLU A 123 -12.32 20.63 -2.14
N VAL A 124 -13.37 21.27 -2.71
CA VAL A 124 -14.76 20.93 -2.41
C VAL A 124 -15.48 20.59 -3.71
N GLU A 125 -15.81 19.32 -3.91
CA GLU A 125 -16.55 18.87 -5.06
C GLU A 125 -18.07 18.91 -4.82
N LEU A 126 -18.80 19.57 -5.73
CA LEU A 126 -20.27 19.71 -5.68
C LEU A 126 -20.88 19.39 -7.07
N SER A 127 -22.19 19.63 -7.18
CA SER A 127 -22.95 19.25 -8.38
C SER A 127 -22.52 19.93 -9.67
N LYS A 128 -21.97 21.15 -9.60
CA LYS A 128 -21.51 21.90 -10.77
C LYS A 128 -20.02 21.74 -11.05
N GLY A 129 -19.23 21.24 -10.07
CA GLY A 129 -17.81 21.03 -10.23
C GLY A 129 -16.99 21.09 -8.97
N LEU A 130 -15.67 21.25 -9.12
CA LEU A 130 -14.70 21.32 -8.05
C LEU A 130 -14.40 22.79 -7.71
N TYR A 131 -14.64 23.18 -6.46
CA TYR A 131 -14.38 24.51 -5.93
C TYR A 131 -13.07 24.52 -5.14
N LEU A 132 -12.26 25.57 -5.32
CA LEU A 132 -11.07 25.84 -4.51
C LEU A 132 -11.38 26.92 -3.49
N ILE A 133 -11.20 26.61 -2.21
CA ILE A 133 -11.53 27.50 -1.08
C ILE A 133 -10.26 27.91 -0.35
N ASP A 134 -10.00 29.22 -0.28
CA ASP A 134 -9.04 29.76 0.65
C ASP A 134 -9.71 29.81 2.05
N VAL A 135 -9.28 28.90 2.91
CA VAL A 135 -9.89 28.72 4.23
C VAL A 135 -9.52 29.85 5.22
N GLU A 136 -8.38 30.52 5.00
CA GLU A 136 -7.91 31.60 5.86
C GLU A 136 -8.58 32.92 5.50
N GLN A 137 -8.77 33.19 4.21
CA GLN A 137 -9.49 34.37 3.74
C GLN A 137 -11.00 34.17 3.64
N LYS A 138 -11.48 32.92 3.83
CA LYS A 138 -12.88 32.52 3.73
C LYS A 138 -13.52 32.93 2.41
N GLN A 139 -12.86 32.60 1.31
CA GLN A 139 -13.31 32.95 -0.03
C GLN A 139 -13.16 31.82 -1.02
N ILE A 140 -14.02 31.81 -2.04
CA ILE A 140 -13.87 30.95 -3.19
C ILE A 140 -12.86 31.58 -4.13
N VAL A 141 -11.74 30.90 -4.36
CA VAL A 141 -10.69 31.31 -5.32
C VAL A 141 -11.18 31.14 -6.75
N GLY A 142 -11.92 30.06 -6.98
CA GLY A 142 -12.53 29.75 -8.26
C GLY A 142 -13.11 28.34 -8.27
N TYR A 143 -13.62 27.91 -9.42
CA TYR A 143 -14.09 26.54 -9.59
C TYR A 143 -13.78 26.00 -10.99
N PHE A 144 -13.74 24.67 -11.10
CA PHE A 144 -13.66 23.94 -12.35
C PHE A 144 -15.06 23.39 -12.67
N ALA A 145 -15.63 23.78 -13.79
CA ALA A 145 -17.00 23.43 -14.18
C ALA A 145 -17.12 21.99 -14.71
N THR A 146 -16.69 21.01 -13.90
CA THR A 146 -16.68 19.58 -14.27
C THR A 146 -18.06 18.94 -14.28
N GLY A 147 -19.06 19.58 -13.64
CA GLY A 147 -20.38 19.00 -13.48
C GLY A 147 -20.37 17.77 -12.58
N LYS A 148 -21.39 16.91 -12.76
CA LYS A 148 -21.52 15.61 -12.06
C LYS A 148 -20.91 14.45 -12.85
N ALA A 149 -20.05 14.73 -13.83
CA ALA A 149 -19.43 13.65 -14.60
C ALA A 149 -18.64 12.71 -13.67
N GLU A 150 -18.90 11.42 -13.78
CA GLU A 150 -18.09 10.41 -13.10
C GLU A 150 -16.67 10.45 -13.67
N LYS A 151 -15.69 10.46 -12.79
CA LYS A 151 -14.28 10.63 -13.13
C LYS A 151 -13.52 9.36 -12.81
N ARG A 152 -12.76 8.84 -13.77
CA ARG A 152 -11.77 7.78 -13.52
C ARG A 152 -10.50 8.33 -12.88
N ALA A 153 -10.09 9.53 -13.32
CA ALA A 153 -8.92 10.21 -12.79
C ALA A 153 -9.06 11.73 -12.90
N SER A 154 -8.44 12.47 -12.00
CA SER A 154 -8.27 13.91 -12.12
C SER A 154 -6.91 14.32 -11.55
N LEU A 155 -6.30 15.36 -12.15
CA LEU A 155 -5.01 15.88 -11.70
C LEU A 155 -4.98 17.41 -11.83
N LEU A 156 -4.79 18.09 -10.70
CA LEU A 156 -4.63 19.54 -10.66
C LEU A 156 -3.23 19.95 -11.14
N SER A 157 -3.15 21.00 -11.95
CA SER A 157 -1.87 21.51 -12.42
C SER A 157 -1.06 22.17 -11.29
N PRO A 158 0.29 22.24 -11.38
CA PRO A 158 1.13 22.84 -10.34
C PRO A 158 0.78 24.31 -10.01
N ASN A 159 0.27 25.08 -10.97
CA ASN A 159 -0.18 26.45 -10.74
C ASN A 159 -1.65 26.55 -10.26
N GLU A 160 -2.32 25.41 -10.03
CA GLU A 160 -3.70 25.31 -9.55
C GLU A 160 -4.76 26.00 -10.45
N ARG A 161 -4.44 26.18 -11.74
CA ARG A 161 -5.31 26.87 -12.69
C ARG A 161 -5.97 25.97 -13.72
N ASN A 162 -5.47 24.76 -13.89
CA ASN A 162 -5.99 23.77 -14.82
C ASN A 162 -6.22 22.44 -14.11
N LEU A 163 -7.32 21.78 -14.43
CA LEU A 163 -7.66 20.44 -13.93
C LEU A 163 -7.79 19.49 -15.12
N ALA A 164 -6.90 18.53 -15.24
CA ALA A 164 -7.06 17.43 -16.19
C ALA A 164 -8.04 16.41 -15.62
N VAL A 165 -9.00 15.95 -16.39
CA VAL A 165 -10.02 14.98 -15.98
C VAL A 165 -10.17 13.92 -17.06
N LYS A 166 -10.02 12.66 -16.66
CA LYS A 166 -10.44 11.48 -17.43
C LYS A 166 -11.83 11.08 -16.99
N SER A 167 -12.80 11.16 -17.92
CA SER A 167 -14.18 10.79 -17.61
C SER A 167 -14.43 9.29 -17.76
N GLU A 168 -15.53 8.79 -17.17
CA GLU A 168 -15.99 7.40 -17.33
C GLU A 168 -16.35 7.07 -18.78
N GLU A 169 -16.79 8.07 -19.57
CA GLU A 169 -17.10 7.90 -21.01
C GLU A 169 -15.83 7.84 -21.89
N GLY A 170 -14.64 7.92 -21.28
CA GLY A 170 -13.39 7.75 -22.00
C GLY A 170 -12.84 9.04 -22.64
N THR A 171 -13.26 10.23 -22.21
CA THR A 171 -12.67 11.50 -22.67
C THR A 171 -11.65 12.04 -21.70
N LEU A 172 -10.54 12.55 -22.22
CA LEU A 172 -9.54 13.30 -21.46
C LEU A 172 -9.69 14.79 -21.75
N LEU A 173 -10.02 15.56 -20.71
CA LEU A 173 -10.40 16.98 -20.80
C LEU A 173 -9.52 17.83 -19.88
N ILE A 174 -9.27 19.07 -20.25
CA ILE A 174 -8.66 20.08 -19.37
C ILE A 174 -9.69 21.18 -19.11
N TYR A 175 -10.02 21.38 -17.84
CA TYR A 175 -10.84 22.47 -17.35
C TYR A 175 -9.93 23.59 -16.81
N THR A 176 -10.28 24.83 -17.15
CA THR A 176 -9.58 26.01 -16.60
C THR A 176 -10.41 26.61 -15.47
N ILE A 177 -9.73 27.07 -14.41
CA ILE A 177 -10.38 27.70 -13.25
C ILE A 177 -11.14 28.97 -13.67
N GLN A 178 -12.34 29.14 -13.13
CA GLN A 178 -13.25 30.24 -13.43
C GLN A 178 -13.75 30.88 -12.14
N PRO A 179 -14.17 32.16 -12.16
CA PRO A 179 -14.87 32.76 -11.03
C PRO A 179 -16.17 31.98 -10.74
N ALA A 180 -16.47 31.75 -9.48
CA ALA A 180 -17.72 31.12 -9.06
C ALA A 180 -18.92 31.92 -9.56
N GLY A 181 -19.91 31.19 -10.11
CA GLY A 181 -21.12 31.80 -10.70
C GLY A 181 -20.97 32.32 -12.13
N SER A 182 -19.80 32.26 -12.73
CA SER A 182 -19.64 32.53 -14.16
C SER A 182 -20.30 31.43 -15.01
N ALA A 183 -20.64 31.76 -16.26
CA ALA A 183 -21.10 30.74 -17.21
C ALA A 183 -19.97 29.73 -17.45
N PRO A 184 -20.26 28.41 -17.42
CA PRO A 184 -19.27 27.38 -17.67
C PRO A 184 -18.60 27.56 -19.03
N GLN A 185 -17.26 27.57 -19.04
CA GLN A 185 -16.49 27.51 -20.28
C GLN A 185 -16.35 26.06 -20.72
N ALA A 186 -16.33 25.85 -22.02
CA ALA A 186 -16.08 24.52 -22.55
C ALA A 186 -14.67 24.06 -22.21
N PRO A 187 -14.48 22.82 -21.73
CA PRO A 187 -13.16 22.27 -21.48
C PRO A 187 -12.40 22.07 -22.82
N ILE A 188 -11.08 21.99 -22.71
CA ILE A 188 -10.23 21.66 -23.84
C ILE A 188 -10.20 20.12 -23.97
N LEU A 189 -10.54 19.62 -25.15
CA LEU A 189 -10.44 18.19 -25.46
C LEU A 189 -8.97 17.84 -25.75
N VAL A 190 -8.42 16.90 -25.00
CA VAL A 190 -7.07 16.36 -25.19
C VAL A 190 -7.13 15.11 -26.06
N ALA A 191 -7.93 14.13 -25.65
CA ALA A 191 -8.09 12.86 -26.36
C ALA A 191 -9.43 12.20 -26.03
N THR A 192 -9.83 11.23 -26.86
CA THR A 192 -11.00 10.39 -26.62
C THR A 192 -10.61 8.94 -26.89
N ASP A 193 -11.04 8.01 -26.04
CA ASP A 193 -10.77 6.58 -26.21
C ASP A 193 -11.33 6.07 -27.53
N GLU A 194 -10.55 5.26 -28.20
CA GLU A 194 -10.91 4.60 -29.44
C GLU A 194 -11.42 3.18 -29.10
N ALA A 195 -12.67 3.10 -28.64
CA ALA A 195 -13.24 1.87 -28.09
C ALA A 195 -13.17 0.68 -29.06
N GLU A 196 -13.44 0.90 -30.37
CA GLU A 196 -13.37 -0.15 -31.42
C GLU A 196 -11.94 -0.61 -31.67
N ALA A 197 -10.96 0.29 -31.56
CA ALA A 197 -9.54 -0.02 -31.69
C ALA A 197 -8.90 -0.46 -30.37
N ALA A 198 -9.64 -0.46 -29.25
CA ALA A 198 -9.17 -0.75 -27.91
C ALA A 198 -7.97 0.11 -27.48
N VAL A 199 -8.01 1.41 -27.81
CA VAL A 199 -7.00 2.41 -27.40
C VAL A 199 -7.58 3.30 -26.33
N VAL A 200 -6.84 3.46 -25.22
CA VAL A 200 -7.21 4.33 -24.09
C VAL A 200 -6.15 5.39 -23.84
N TYR A 201 -6.57 6.53 -23.29
CA TYR A 201 -5.72 7.70 -23.06
C TYR A 201 -5.81 8.17 -21.62
N GLY A 202 -4.65 8.52 -21.01
CA GLY A 202 -4.57 9.15 -19.68
C GLY A 202 -4.93 8.22 -18.52
N GLU A 203 -4.96 6.92 -18.75
CA GLU A 203 -5.13 5.90 -17.70
C GLU A 203 -3.77 5.33 -17.26
N SER A 204 -3.75 4.70 -16.11
CA SER A 204 -2.60 3.93 -15.66
C SER A 204 -2.34 2.75 -16.61
N VAL A 205 -1.09 2.38 -16.77
CA VAL A 205 -0.64 1.33 -17.70
C VAL A 205 0.07 0.21 -16.95
N HIS A 206 0.44 -0.85 -17.67
CA HIS A 206 1.27 -1.95 -17.16
C HIS A 206 0.73 -2.58 -15.86
N GLN A 207 -0.62 -2.71 -15.75
CA GLN A 207 -1.32 -3.31 -14.59
C GLN A 207 -0.99 -2.64 -13.24
N ASN A 208 -0.61 -1.35 -13.26
CA ASN A 208 -0.14 -0.56 -12.10
C ASN A 208 1.18 -1.08 -11.47
N GLU A 209 1.96 -1.83 -12.21
CA GLU A 209 3.29 -2.25 -11.79
C GLU A 209 4.31 -1.10 -11.91
N PHE A 210 5.53 -1.29 -11.41
CA PHE A 210 6.64 -0.32 -11.49
C PHE A 210 6.37 1.02 -10.78
N GLY A 211 5.50 1.02 -9.75
CA GLY A 211 5.10 2.24 -9.04
C GLY A 211 4.21 3.17 -9.85
N ILE A 212 3.58 2.67 -10.93
CA ILE A 212 2.65 3.45 -11.74
C ILE A 212 1.27 3.42 -11.07
N ASP A 213 0.76 4.60 -10.70
CA ASP A 213 -0.55 4.80 -10.08
C ASP A 213 -1.48 5.72 -10.88
N GLY A 214 -1.00 6.27 -12.00
CA GLY A 214 -1.78 7.16 -12.86
C GLY A 214 -1.19 7.30 -14.26
N GLY A 215 -1.92 8.00 -15.13
CA GLY A 215 -1.54 8.19 -16.52
C GLY A 215 -1.42 9.65 -16.96
N LEU A 216 -1.39 10.61 -16.03
CA LEU A 216 -1.38 12.05 -16.30
C LEU A 216 -0.19 12.73 -15.59
N PHE A 217 0.54 13.61 -16.30
CA PHE A 217 1.76 14.23 -15.78
C PHE A 217 1.86 15.69 -16.23
N TRP A 218 1.52 16.65 -15.36
CA TRP A 218 1.67 18.07 -15.67
C TRP A 218 3.12 18.52 -15.77
N SER A 219 3.43 19.36 -16.75
CA SER A 219 4.70 20.09 -16.76
C SER A 219 4.80 21.05 -15.58
N PRO A 220 6.01 21.33 -15.03
CA PRO A 220 6.20 22.26 -13.93
C PRO A 220 5.64 23.66 -14.19
N ASP A 221 5.66 24.15 -15.42
CA ASP A 221 5.08 25.45 -15.82
C ASP A 221 3.56 25.38 -16.09
N SER A 222 2.93 24.20 -15.98
CA SER A 222 1.50 23.95 -16.16
C SER A 222 0.96 24.27 -17.57
N ARG A 223 1.84 24.32 -18.58
CA ARG A 223 1.46 24.61 -19.97
C ARG A 223 1.32 23.37 -20.85
N GLN A 224 1.79 22.23 -20.33
CA GLN A 224 1.78 20.95 -21.06
C GLN A 224 1.30 19.85 -20.14
N LEU A 225 0.58 18.89 -20.71
CA LEU A 225 0.15 17.66 -20.03
C LEU A 225 0.71 16.48 -20.78
N ALA A 226 1.61 15.71 -20.14
CA ALA A 226 1.99 14.41 -20.64
C ALA A 226 0.96 13.37 -20.19
N PHE A 227 0.67 12.39 -21.05
CA PHE A 227 -0.31 11.35 -20.77
C PHE A 227 0.04 10.05 -21.51
N TYR A 228 -0.30 8.92 -20.91
CA TYR A 228 -0.18 7.63 -21.58
C TYR A 228 -1.27 7.46 -22.65
N ARG A 229 -0.86 6.89 -23.78
CA ARG A 229 -1.71 6.25 -24.78
C ARG A 229 -1.41 4.77 -24.79
N MET A 230 -2.38 3.93 -24.48
CA MET A 230 -2.23 2.48 -24.42
C MET A 230 -3.12 1.84 -25.50
N ASP A 231 -2.47 1.17 -26.45
CA ASP A 231 -3.11 0.33 -27.46
C ASP A 231 -3.16 -1.12 -26.94
N GLN A 232 -4.36 -1.61 -26.76
CA GLN A 232 -4.64 -2.96 -26.25
C GLN A 232 -5.27 -3.87 -27.32
N SER A 233 -5.22 -3.48 -28.61
CA SER A 233 -5.90 -4.20 -29.70
C SER A 233 -5.42 -5.65 -29.84
N MET A 234 -4.15 -5.90 -29.57
CA MET A 234 -3.52 -7.23 -29.61
C MET A 234 -3.77 -8.07 -28.35
N VAL A 235 -4.20 -7.47 -27.24
CA VAL A 235 -4.46 -8.18 -25.99
C VAL A 235 -5.83 -8.85 -26.05
N ALA A 236 -5.86 -10.16 -25.79
CA ALA A 236 -7.14 -10.89 -25.77
C ALA A 236 -8.10 -10.36 -24.70
N PRO A 237 -9.38 -10.14 -25.04
CA PRO A 237 -10.38 -9.75 -24.05
C PRO A 237 -10.73 -10.94 -23.15
N TYR A 238 -10.63 -10.74 -21.83
CA TYR A 238 -11.08 -11.70 -20.84
C TYR A 238 -12.52 -11.38 -20.42
N PRO A 239 -13.49 -12.34 -20.47
CA PRO A 239 -14.88 -12.08 -20.18
C PRO A 239 -15.15 -12.11 -18.67
N ILE A 240 -15.20 -10.95 -18.02
CA ILE A 240 -15.78 -10.84 -16.68
C ILE A 240 -17.30 -10.78 -16.84
N VAL A 241 -18.02 -11.64 -16.11
CA VAL A 241 -19.48 -11.71 -16.16
C VAL A 241 -20.05 -11.09 -14.89
N ASP A 242 -20.65 -9.93 -14.99
CA ASP A 242 -21.44 -9.34 -13.93
C ASP A 242 -22.81 -10.02 -13.86
N MET A 243 -23.06 -10.76 -12.79
CA MET A 243 -24.31 -11.49 -12.55
C MET A 243 -25.27 -10.76 -11.59
N THR A 244 -24.90 -9.58 -11.13
CA THR A 244 -25.73 -8.79 -10.18
C THR A 244 -26.99 -8.22 -10.82
N PRO A 245 -27.00 -7.74 -12.10
CA PRO A 245 -28.21 -7.33 -12.78
C PRO A 245 -29.13 -8.55 -13.09
N HIS A 246 -30.42 -8.29 -13.29
CA HIS A 246 -31.38 -9.32 -13.68
C HIS A 246 -30.96 -10.10 -14.95
N LYS A 247 -30.37 -9.41 -15.91
CA LYS A 247 -29.68 -10.02 -17.06
C LYS A 247 -28.19 -9.87 -16.84
N ALA A 248 -27.46 -10.97 -16.78
CA ALA A 248 -26.02 -10.96 -16.69
C ALA A 248 -25.40 -10.17 -17.86
N VAL A 249 -24.37 -9.39 -17.55
CA VAL A 249 -23.66 -8.55 -18.52
C VAL A 249 -22.21 -8.99 -18.59
N VAL A 250 -21.68 -9.17 -19.80
CA VAL A 250 -20.26 -9.42 -20.01
C VAL A 250 -19.53 -8.08 -20.03
N GLN A 251 -18.57 -7.91 -19.13
CA GLN A 251 -17.68 -6.75 -19.05
C GLN A 251 -16.27 -7.21 -19.41
N PRO A 252 -15.85 -7.21 -20.70
CA PRO A 252 -14.55 -7.69 -21.10
C PRO A 252 -13.45 -6.76 -20.58
N VAL A 253 -12.40 -7.34 -20.02
CA VAL A 253 -11.17 -6.63 -19.65
C VAL A 253 -10.03 -7.12 -20.54
N ARG A 254 -9.13 -6.23 -20.91
CA ARG A 254 -7.89 -6.62 -21.62
C ARG A 254 -6.91 -7.13 -20.59
N TYR A 255 -6.67 -8.44 -20.61
CA TYR A 255 -5.82 -9.11 -19.62
C TYR A 255 -4.67 -9.84 -20.33
N PRO A 256 -3.45 -9.26 -20.35
CA PRO A 256 -2.31 -9.84 -21.03
C PRO A 256 -1.71 -10.96 -20.18
N MET A 257 -1.97 -12.22 -20.53
CA MET A 257 -1.42 -13.40 -19.85
C MET A 257 0.03 -13.63 -20.22
N ALA A 258 0.84 -14.17 -19.31
CA ALA A 258 2.24 -14.48 -19.54
C ALA A 258 2.44 -15.30 -20.82
N GLY A 259 3.44 -14.92 -21.62
CA GLY A 259 3.74 -15.53 -22.91
C GLY A 259 2.84 -15.13 -24.08
N THR A 260 1.83 -14.26 -23.86
CA THR A 260 0.97 -13.73 -24.92
C THR A 260 1.39 -12.30 -25.32
N PRO A 261 0.86 -11.73 -26.42
CA PRO A 261 1.12 -10.34 -26.77
C PRO A 261 0.69 -9.36 -25.64
N SER A 262 1.54 -8.38 -25.37
CA SER A 262 1.27 -7.29 -24.43
C SER A 262 0.70 -6.08 -25.13
N HIS A 263 0.14 -5.13 -24.34
CA HIS A 263 -0.28 -3.84 -24.86
C HIS A 263 0.93 -2.96 -25.23
N HIS A 264 0.72 -2.07 -26.19
CA HIS A 264 1.73 -1.10 -26.63
C HIS A 264 1.44 0.26 -26.01
N VAL A 265 2.40 0.84 -25.30
CA VAL A 265 2.27 2.13 -24.66
C VAL A 265 3.13 3.18 -25.36
N THR A 266 2.57 4.36 -25.53
CA THR A 266 3.29 5.56 -25.96
C THR A 266 2.96 6.72 -25.02
N LEU A 267 3.82 7.74 -24.97
CA LEU A 267 3.57 8.96 -24.20
C LEU A 267 3.31 10.13 -25.13
N GLY A 268 2.14 10.76 -24.98
CA GLY A 268 1.78 12.02 -25.65
C GLY A 268 2.04 13.22 -24.75
N VAL A 269 2.47 14.33 -25.31
CA VAL A 269 2.60 15.64 -24.67
C VAL A 269 1.61 16.60 -25.34
N PHE A 270 0.55 16.98 -24.63
CA PHE A 270 -0.43 17.94 -25.09
C PHE A 270 0.00 19.37 -24.72
N HIS A 271 0.04 20.26 -25.69
CA HIS A 271 0.40 21.66 -25.52
C HIS A 271 -0.87 22.52 -25.46
N ILE A 272 -1.17 23.13 -24.30
CA ILE A 272 -2.44 23.86 -24.08
C ILE A 272 -2.63 25.01 -25.08
N GLU A 273 -1.58 25.78 -25.38
CA GLU A 273 -1.68 26.97 -26.24
C GLU A 273 -1.99 26.60 -27.70
N SER A 274 -1.32 25.61 -28.25
CA SER A 274 -1.54 25.16 -29.63
C SER A 274 -2.65 24.14 -29.77
N GLN A 275 -3.07 23.52 -28.69
CA GLN A 275 -4.01 22.37 -28.65
C GLN A 275 -3.57 21.20 -29.55
N GLN A 276 -2.25 20.97 -29.62
CA GLN A 276 -1.65 19.86 -30.37
C GLN A 276 -0.96 18.90 -29.44
N THR A 277 -1.00 17.61 -29.80
CA THR A 277 -0.27 16.55 -29.11
C THR A 277 0.98 16.18 -29.89
N THR A 278 2.12 16.12 -29.21
CA THR A 278 3.36 15.55 -29.70
C THR A 278 3.59 14.20 -29.04
N TYR A 279 3.75 13.13 -29.81
CA TYR A 279 4.11 11.82 -29.27
C TYR A 279 5.62 11.67 -29.19
N LEU A 280 6.11 11.11 -28.08
CA LEU A 280 7.55 10.85 -27.90
C LEU A 280 7.98 9.67 -28.77
N ALA A 281 9.14 9.83 -29.42
CA ALA A 281 9.71 8.81 -30.30
C ALA A 281 10.45 7.74 -29.47
N THR A 282 9.75 7.07 -28.57
CA THR A 282 10.24 5.92 -27.84
C THR A 282 10.44 4.79 -28.84
N GLY A 283 11.70 4.38 -29.02
CA GLY A 283 12.09 3.35 -29.99
C GLY A 283 12.05 1.94 -29.39
N GLY A 284 12.46 0.96 -30.18
CA GLY A 284 12.68 -0.41 -29.70
C GLY A 284 11.47 -1.34 -29.83
N ASP A 285 11.40 -2.30 -28.95
CA ASP A 285 10.30 -3.28 -28.88
C ASP A 285 9.02 -2.57 -28.41
N PRO A 286 7.90 -2.66 -29.15
CA PRO A 286 6.65 -2.04 -28.73
C PRO A 286 6.06 -2.61 -27.45
N GLU A 287 6.52 -3.77 -26.99
CA GLU A 287 6.10 -4.40 -25.73
C GLU A 287 6.99 -4.02 -24.53
N HIS A 288 7.91 -3.04 -24.70
CA HIS A 288 8.67 -2.48 -23.58
C HIS A 288 7.76 -1.69 -22.63
N TYR A 289 8.22 -1.49 -21.41
CA TYR A 289 7.46 -0.74 -20.40
C TYR A 289 7.97 0.70 -20.31
N LEU A 290 7.06 1.66 -20.43
CA LEU A 290 7.34 3.09 -20.24
C LEU A 290 6.97 3.47 -18.79
N THR A 291 7.98 3.53 -17.93
CA THR A 291 7.78 3.71 -16.49
C THR A 291 8.34 5.04 -16.00
N ASN A 292 7.95 5.46 -14.80
CA ASN A 292 8.59 6.51 -14.00
C ASN A 292 8.80 7.83 -14.76
N VAL A 293 7.72 8.35 -15.35
CA VAL A 293 7.72 9.60 -16.12
C VAL A 293 8.08 10.79 -15.23
N ALA A 294 9.06 11.60 -15.64
CA ALA A 294 9.49 12.81 -14.95
C ALA A 294 9.69 13.99 -15.90
N TRP A 295 9.22 15.17 -15.49
CA TRP A 295 9.50 16.40 -16.19
C TRP A 295 10.80 17.05 -15.72
N HIS A 296 11.59 17.55 -16.66
CA HIS A 296 12.67 18.48 -16.30
C HIS A 296 12.07 19.78 -15.73
N PRO A 297 12.68 20.43 -14.71
CA PRO A 297 12.15 21.65 -14.10
C PRO A 297 11.88 22.82 -15.05
N ASN A 298 12.57 22.86 -16.20
CA ASN A 298 12.35 23.89 -17.23
C ASN A 298 11.21 23.56 -18.22
N SER A 299 10.49 22.45 -18.03
CA SER A 299 9.36 21.98 -18.87
C SER A 299 9.69 21.71 -20.35
N LYS A 300 10.97 21.53 -20.70
CA LYS A 300 11.39 21.31 -22.09
C LYS A 300 11.69 19.84 -22.41
N LYS A 301 11.92 19.03 -21.40
CA LYS A 301 12.23 17.59 -21.56
C LYS A 301 11.34 16.76 -20.66
N VAL A 302 11.04 15.57 -21.15
CA VAL A 302 10.41 14.48 -20.38
C VAL A 302 11.40 13.34 -20.28
N TYR A 303 11.56 12.75 -19.11
CA TYR A 303 12.37 11.56 -18.89
C TYR A 303 11.48 10.37 -18.62
N ILE A 304 11.86 9.23 -19.14
CA ILE A 304 11.14 7.95 -18.98
C ILE A 304 12.18 6.88 -18.66
N ALA A 305 11.88 6.04 -17.68
CA ALA A 305 12.61 4.80 -17.47
C ALA A 305 11.98 3.73 -18.37
N GLU A 306 12.66 3.41 -19.46
CA GLU A 306 12.24 2.39 -20.42
C GLU A 306 12.81 1.05 -20.02
N LEU A 307 11.95 0.12 -19.67
CA LEU A 307 12.31 -1.22 -19.23
C LEU A 307 11.92 -2.22 -20.33
N ASN A 308 12.82 -3.12 -20.70
CA ASN A 308 12.51 -4.18 -21.67
C ASN A 308 11.47 -5.17 -21.11
N ARG A 309 10.82 -5.96 -21.98
CA ARG A 309 9.82 -6.95 -21.56
C ARG A 309 10.39 -7.99 -20.59
N GLY A 310 11.65 -8.40 -20.73
CA GLY A 310 12.32 -9.29 -19.79
C GLY A 310 12.59 -8.68 -18.41
N GLN A 311 12.37 -7.37 -18.26
CA GLN A 311 12.50 -6.62 -17.02
C GLN A 311 13.90 -6.66 -16.39
N ASP A 312 14.91 -6.96 -17.15
CA ASP A 312 16.30 -7.09 -16.71
C ASP A 312 17.21 -5.94 -17.20
N HIS A 313 16.70 -5.08 -18.10
CA HIS A 313 17.45 -3.98 -18.69
C HIS A 313 16.60 -2.69 -18.79
N LEU A 314 17.03 -1.66 -18.09
CA LEU A 314 16.39 -0.34 -18.03
C LEU A 314 17.29 0.73 -18.64
N PHE A 315 16.70 1.64 -19.42
CA PHE A 315 17.32 2.87 -19.91
C PHE A 315 16.58 4.09 -19.35
N LEU A 316 17.30 5.04 -18.75
CA LEU A 316 16.71 6.33 -18.40
C LEU A 316 16.91 7.30 -19.57
N ASN A 317 15.86 7.47 -20.37
CA ASN A 317 15.86 8.24 -21.61
C ASN A 317 15.22 9.61 -21.45
N GLY A 318 15.79 10.62 -22.10
CA GLY A 318 15.26 11.99 -22.16
C GLY A 318 14.76 12.35 -23.56
N TYR A 319 13.61 12.99 -23.61
CA TYR A 319 12.91 13.41 -24.84
C TYR A 319 12.64 14.90 -24.85
N ASP A 320 12.75 15.53 -26.00
CA ASP A 320 12.33 16.92 -26.20
C ASP A 320 10.79 16.98 -26.22
N ALA A 321 10.21 17.75 -25.31
CA ALA A 321 8.76 17.81 -25.14
C ALA A 321 8.03 18.48 -26.33
N GLN A 322 8.71 19.32 -27.12
CA GLN A 322 8.11 20.02 -28.26
C GLN A 322 8.12 19.20 -29.54
N THR A 323 9.19 18.43 -29.76
CA THR A 323 9.38 17.66 -31.01
C THR A 323 9.15 16.16 -30.84
N GLY A 324 9.14 15.66 -29.61
CA GLY A 324 9.06 14.24 -29.28
C GLY A 324 10.37 13.48 -29.53
N ALA A 325 11.41 14.14 -30.01
CA ALA A 325 12.67 13.48 -30.36
C ALA A 325 13.43 13.00 -29.12
N HIS A 326 14.02 11.78 -29.22
CA HIS A 326 15.00 11.33 -28.24
C HIS A 326 16.19 12.27 -28.22
N VAL A 327 16.62 12.71 -27.03
CA VAL A 327 17.72 13.68 -26.86
C VAL A 327 18.96 13.02 -26.26
N GLU A 328 18.74 12.17 -25.25
CA GLU A 328 19.83 11.59 -24.47
C GLU A 328 19.38 10.33 -23.73
N THR A 329 20.32 9.41 -23.49
CA THR A 329 20.20 8.36 -22.47
C THR A 329 21.15 8.70 -21.34
N LEU A 330 20.61 8.89 -20.14
CA LEU A 330 21.40 9.29 -18.98
C LEU A 330 22.25 8.14 -18.44
N PHE A 331 21.66 6.96 -18.33
CA PHE A 331 22.34 5.72 -17.93
C PHE A 331 21.47 4.52 -18.27
N GLU A 332 22.05 3.36 -18.13
CA GLU A 332 21.37 2.05 -18.13
C GLU A 332 21.55 1.35 -16.79
N GLU A 333 20.61 0.49 -16.45
CA GLU A 333 20.66 -0.38 -15.27
C GLU A 333 20.26 -1.79 -15.68
N THR A 334 21.05 -2.78 -15.27
CA THR A 334 20.81 -4.19 -15.57
C THR A 334 20.91 -5.02 -14.31
N ASP A 335 20.14 -6.12 -14.24
CA ASP A 335 20.22 -7.11 -13.18
C ASP A 335 20.13 -8.51 -13.81
N ALA A 336 20.75 -9.50 -13.20
CA ALA A 336 20.72 -10.88 -13.68
C ALA A 336 19.35 -11.55 -13.49
N HIS A 337 18.48 -10.96 -12.68
CA HIS A 337 17.13 -11.42 -12.42
C HIS A 337 16.12 -10.41 -12.98
N TYR A 338 15.95 -9.28 -12.30
CA TYR A 338 15.07 -8.20 -12.76
C TYR A 338 15.45 -6.84 -12.13
N VAL A 339 15.25 -5.78 -12.90
CA VAL A 339 15.27 -4.38 -12.46
C VAL A 339 13.85 -3.95 -12.18
N GLU A 340 13.62 -3.32 -11.01
CA GLU A 340 12.30 -2.91 -10.60
C GLU A 340 12.28 -1.42 -10.22
N PRO A 341 12.08 -0.52 -11.19
CA PRO A 341 11.95 0.90 -10.93
C PRO A 341 10.61 1.18 -10.22
N GLN A 342 10.66 1.87 -9.08
CA GLN A 342 9.46 2.16 -8.29
C GLN A 342 9.08 3.64 -8.27
N ARG A 343 10.03 4.54 -8.56
CA ARG A 343 9.80 5.98 -8.50
C ARG A 343 10.50 6.72 -9.63
N PRO A 344 9.89 7.81 -10.14
CA PRO A 344 10.54 8.65 -11.12
C PRO A 344 11.80 9.31 -10.55
N MET A 345 12.71 9.72 -11.44
CA MET A 345 13.83 10.57 -11.05
C MET A 345 13.33 11.86 -10.40
N MET A 346 13.99 12.30 -9.33
CA MET A 346 13.59 13.47 -8.59
C MET A 346 14.65 14.58 -8.71
N PHE A 347 14.31 15.67 -9.37
CA PHE A 347 15.22 16.81 -9.51
C PHE A 347 15.43 17.52 -8.17
N VAL A 348 16.70 17.84 -7.88
CA VAL A 348 17.08 18.53 -6.65
C VAL A 348 16.67 20.02 -6.74
N PRO A 349 15.86 20.53 -5.82
CA PRO A 349 15.49 21.94 -5.78
C PRO A 349 16.72 22.86 -5.77
N GLY A 350 16.64 23.99 -6.48
CA GLY A 350 17.73 24.96 -6.57
C GLY A 350 18.89 24.56 -7.49
N SER A 351 18.97 23.30 -7.96
CA SER A 351 19.99 22.87 -8.93
C SER A 351 19.71 23.31 -10.37
N GLN A 352 18.57 23.94 -10.62
CA GLN A 352 18.09 24.30 -11.97
C GLN A 352 17.98 23.11 -12.94
N GLY A 353 17.78 21.90 -12.39
CA GLY A 353 17.72 20.65 -13.15
C GLY A 353 19.08 20.01 -13.40
N GLU A 354 20.17 20.54 -12.85
CA GLU A 354 21.51 19.97 -13.05
C GLU A 354 21.80 18.74 -12.19
N GLN A 355 20.96 18.43 -11.20
CA GLN A 355 21.10 17.28 -10.33
C GLN A 355 19.74 16.61 -10.08
N PHE A 356 19.78 15.28 -9.96
CA PHE A 356 18.62 14.50 -9.58
C PHE A 356 18.99 13.31 -8.68
N VAL A 357 18.01 12.79 -7.94
CA VAL A 357 18.14 11.56 -7.17
C VAL A 357 17.39 10.44 -7.89
N TRP A 358 18.04 9.28 -7.95
CA TRP A 358 17.50 8.03 -8.46
C TRP A 358 17.50 6.95 -7.37
N GLU A 359 16.43 6.17 -7.28
CA GLU A 359 16.32 5.02 -6.41
C GLU A 359 16.71 3.75 -7.18
N SER A 360 17.57 2.90 -6.59
CA SER A 360 18.03 1.68 -7.24
C SER A 360 18.42 0.60 -6.22
N ARG A 361 18.24 -0.68 -6.60
CA ARG A 361 18.66 -1.86 -5.83
C ARG A 361 19.99 -2.46 -6.29
N ARG A 362 20.72 -1.79 -7.18
CA ARG A 362 21.96 -2.28 -7.85
C ARG A 362 23.05 -2.81 -6.90
N GLU A 363 23.02 -2.45 -5.64
CA GLU A 363 23.95 -2.93 -4.60
C GLU A 363 23.26 -3.83 -3.56
N GLY A 364 22.14 -4.45 -3.92
CA GLY A 364 21.43 -5.42 -3.10
C GLY A 364 20.28 -4.86 -2.27
N TYR A 365 20.36 -3.61 -1.80
CA TYR A 365 19.28 -2.93 -1.10
C TYR A 365 18.82 -1.71 -1.90
N ARG A 366 17.57 -1.34 -1.79
CA ARG A 366 17.00 -0.14 -2.39
C ARG A 366 17.58 1.10 -1.72
N GLN A 367 18.42 1.83 -2.45
CA GLN A 367 19.19 2.97 -1.97
C GLN A 367 18.98 4.19 -2.87
N LEU A 368 19.36 5.37 -2.38
CA LEU A 368 19.28 6.64 -3.10
C LEU A 368 20.64 7.07 -3.64
N TYR A 369 20.66 7.47 -4.89
CA TYR A 369 21.86 7.89 -5.62
C TYR A 369 21.67 9.27 -6.22
N LEU A 370 22.64 10.16 -5.99
CA LEU A 370 22.68 11.51 -6.57
C LEU A 370 23.44 11.49 -7.89
N TYR A 371 22.81 12.00 -8.94
CA TYR A 371 23.34 12.11 -10.28
C TYR A 371 23.41 13.55 -10.75
N SER A 372 24.31 13.84 -11.72
CA SER A 372 24.23 15.04 -12.56
C SER A 372 23.20 14.85 -13.66
N SER A 373 22.73 15.93 -14.26
CA SER A 373 21.85 15.95 -15.44
C SER A 373 22.46 15.29 -16.69
N THR A 374 23.76 14.98 -16.66
CA THR A 374 24.45 14.24 -17.74
C THR A 374 24.52 12.73 -17.46
N GLY A 375 23.80 12.22 -16.46
CA GLY A 375 23.82 10.80 -16.10
C GLY A 375 25.05 10.34 -15.32
N LYS A 376 25.93 11.25 -14.90
CA LYS A 376 27.09 10.88 -14.10
C LYS A 376 26.73 10.74 -12.63
N LEU A 377 26.99 9.56 -12.04
CA LEU A 377 26.85 9.35 -10.60
C LEU A 377 27.79 10.29 -9.83
N ILE A 378 27.22 11.10 -8.95
CA ILE A 378 27.95 11.99 -8.04
C ILE A 378 28.27 11.27 -6.74
N ARG A 379 27.26 10.61 -6.13
CA ARG A 379 27.43 9.83 -4.91
C ARG A 379 26.23 8.96 -4.57
N LYS A 380 26.45 7.94 -3.75
CA LYS A 380 25.43 7.25 -3.00
C LYS A 380 25.02 8.12 -1.79
N LEU A 381 23.72 8.34 -1.59
CA LEU A 381 23.19 9.17 -0.50
C LEU A 381 22.82 8.36 0.74
N THR A 382 22.49 7.10 0.56
CA THR A 382 22.15 6.17 1.64
C THR A 382 23.04 4.95 1.53
N ASP A 383 23.50 4.43 2.68
CA ASP A 383 24.35 3.24 2.74
C ASP A 383 24.01 2.47 4.01
N MET A 384 22.94 1.68 3.92
CA MET A 384 22.42 0.88 5.04
C MET A 384 22.08 -0.54 4.59
N GLU A 385 22.23 -1.50 5.49
CA GLU A 385 21.74 -2.88 5.30
C GLU A 385 20.23 -2.93 5.57
N GLY A 386 19.48 -2.19 4.77
CA GLY A 386 18.03 -2.03 4.84
C GLY A 386 17.53 -1.24 3.65
N GLU A 387 16.25 -1.34 3.35
CA GLU A 387 15.66 -0.74 2.16
C GLU A 387 15.02 0.61 2.46
N VAL A 388 15.22 1.60 1.58
CA VAL A 388 14.39 2.78 1.50
C VAL A 388 12.99 2.33 1.09
N THR A 389 11.99 2.65 1.91
CA THR A 389 10.61 2.21 1.71
C THR A 389 9.71 3.33 1.22
N ASP A 390 10.02 4.57 1.56
CA ASP A 390 9.30 5.75 1.06
C ASP A 390 10.20 6.99 1.01
N ILE A 391 9.81 7.99 0.19
CA ILE A 391 10.57 9.24 0.02
C ILE A 391 9.62 10.43 0.23
N TYR A 392 9.93 11.23 1.25
CA TYR A 392 9.16 12.43 1.61
C TYR A 392 9.59 13.70 0.88
N GLY A 393 10.64 13.61 0.03
CA GLY A 393 11.14 14.69 -0.80
C GLY A 393 12.26 15.51 -0.17
N PHE A 394 12.57 16.62 -0.82
CA PHE A 394 13.69 17.51 -0.43
C PHE A 394 13.22 18.67 0.44
N ASP A 395 14.16 19.26 1.18
CA ASP A 395 13.97 20.60 1.68
C ASP A 395 14.00 21.62 0.51
N PRO A 396 13.41 22.84 0.66
CA PRO A 396 13.29 23.79 -0.44
C PRO A 396 14.64 24.26 -1.03
N LYS A 397 15.75 24.09 -0.30
CA LYS A 397 17.10 24.46 -0.76
C LYS A 397 17.82 23.32 -1.48
N GLY A 398 17.26 22.10 -1.48
CA GLY A 398 17.92 20.92 -2.01
C GLY A 398 19.18 20.52 -1.22
N GLU A 399 19.22 20.79 0.08
CA GLU A 399 20.35 20.43 0.94
C GLU A 399 20.18 19.06 1.59
N ARG A 400 18.91 18.65 1.84
CA ARG A 400 18.54 17.37 2.45
C ARG A 400 17.43 16.69 1.68
N ILE A 401 17.45 15.36 1.69
CA ILE A 401 16.33 14.50 1.28
C ILE A 401 15.83 13.74 2.51
N TYR A 402 14.50 13.66 2.66
CA TYR A 402 13.82 12.94 3.74
C TYR A 402 13.17 11.67 3.19
N TYR A 403 13.28 10.57 3.92
CA TYR A 403 12.78 9.27 3.50
C TYR A 403 12.48 8.36 4.68
N GLN A 404 11.77 7.27 4.41
CA GLN A 404 11.55 6.16 5.34
C GLN A 404 12.43 4.99 4.92
N ALA A 405 12.90 4.19 5.88
CA ALA A 405 13.65 2.98 5.60
C ALA A 405 13.34 1.86 6.60
N ALA A 406 13.45 0.62 6.13
CA ALA A 406 13.39 -0.60 6.94
C ALA A 406 14.77 -0.86 7.56
N TYR A 407 15.17 -0.01 8.50
CA TYR A 407 16.44 -0.04 9.21
C TYR A 407 16.31 0.62 10.60
N PRO A 408 16.96 0.14 11.68
CA PRO A 408 17.95 -0.93 11.73
C PRO A 408 17.37 -2.36 11.73
N SER A 409 16.08 -2.52 11.83
CA SER A 409 15.38 -3.81 11.75
C SER A 409 14.48 -3.86 10.54
N PRO A 410 14.41 -4.97 9.79
CA PRO A 410 13.43 -5.11 8.71
C PRO A 410 11.99 -5.13 9.22
N LEU A 411 11.76 -5.38 10.50
CA LEU A 411 10.41 -5.34 11.11
C LEU A 411 9.92 -3.92 11.38
N GLU A 412 10.77 -2.91 11.26
CA GLU A 412 10.49 -1.53 11.62
C GLU A 412 10.57 -0.59 10.41
N ARG A 413 9.97 0.58 10.54
CA ARG A 413 10.08 1.68 9.59
C ARG A 413 10.47 2.94 10.33
N HIS A 414 11.58 3.53 9.93
CA HIS A 414 12.10 4.73 10.55
C HIS A 414 12.27 5.88 9.57
N ILE A 415 12.18 7.11 10.08
CA ILE A 415 12.32 8.33 9.30
C ILE A 415 13.78 8.77 9.34
N PHE A 416 14.33 9.12 8.17
CA PHE A 416 15.71 9.54 7.97
C PHE A 416 15.82 10.83 7.18
N ALA A 417 16.98 11.47 7.29
CA ALA A 417 17.39 12.56 6.42
C ALA A 417 18.84 12.35 5.98
N SER A 418 19.14 12.57 4.68
CA SER A 418 20.49 12.56 4.14
C SER A 418 20.87 13.92 3.56
N ASP A 419 22.08 14.42 3.92
CA ASP A 419 22.69 15.62 3.36
C ASP A 419 23.23 15.33 1.96
N LEU A 420 22.77 16.08 0.96
CA LEU A 420 23.14 15.84 -0.45
C LEU A 420 24.61 16.16 -0.74
N LYS A 421 25.20 17.14 -0.03
CA LYS A 421 26.59 17.57 -0.25
C LYS A 421 27.61 16.62 0.39
N ARG A 422 27.29 16.07 1.57
CA ARG A 422 28.21 15.25 2.37
C ARG A 422 27.85 13.79 2.39
N GLY A 423 26.63 13.40 2.03
CA GLY A 423 26.10 12.03 2.14
C GLY A 423 25.91 11.58 3.58
N ARG A 424 25.84 12.51 4.55
CA ARG A 424 25.63 12.16 5.96
C ARG A 424 24.16 11.88 6.20
N THR A 425 23.87 10.67 6.64
CA THR A 425 22.53 10.23 7.05
C THR A 425 22.33 10.40 8.57
N ILE A 426 21.15 10.84 8.96
CA ILE A 426 20.69 10.89 10.35
C ILE A 426 19.32 10.22 10.45
N GLN A 427 19.14 9.40 11.49
CA GLN A 427 17.85 8.84 11.86
C GLN A 427 17.08 9.86 12.71
N LEU A 428 15.89 10.25 12.27
CA LEU A 428 15.04 11.25 12.92
C LEU A 428 14.12 10.62 13.97
N SER A 429 13.45 9.51 13.65
CA SER A 429 12.63 8.74 14.58
C SER A 429 13.50 7.82 15.46
N LYS A 430 13.17 7.66 16.75
CA LYS A 430 14.03 6.92 17.73
C LYS A 430 13.32 5.77 18.43
N VAL A 431 12.00 5.81 18.50
CA VAL A 431 11.21 4.77 19.19
C VAL A 431 11.09 3.57 18.26
N ALA A 432 11.21 2.36 18.78
CA ALA A 432 11.02 1.14 18.00
C ALA A 432 9.56 1.03 17.51
N GLY A 433 9.37 0.73 16.23
CA GLY A 433 8.05 0.60 15.61
C GLY A 433 8.02 1.03 14.14
N THR A 434 6.84 1.26 13.65
CA THR A 434 6.57 1.77 12.30
C THR A 434 6.16 3.23 12.38
N HIS A 435 6.98 4.07 11.78
CA HIS A 435 6.81 5.52 11.69
C HIS A 435 6.41 5.92 10.26
N GLU A 436 5.40 6.75 10.15
CA GLU A 436 4.97 7.37 8.90
C GLU A 436 4.96 8.89 9.07
N ALA A 437 5.60 9.63 8.16
CA ALA A 437 5.76 11.07 8.30
C ALA A 437 4.96 11.85 7.25
N THR A 438 4.30 12.91 7.70
CA THR A 438 3.73 13.94 6.83
C THR A 438 4.47 15.26 7.08
N PHE A 439 5.26 15.69 6.10
CA PHE A 439 6.08 16.91 6.23
C PHE A 439 5.33 18.17 5.88
N SER A 440 5.64 19.28 6.59
CA SER A 440 5.21 20.63 6.20
C SER A 440 5.71 20.99 4.80
N PRO A 441 5.04 21.90 4.06
CA PRO A 441 5.48 22.30 2.72
C PRO A 441 6.93 22.80 2.68
N ASP A 442 7.37 23.52 3.72
CA ASP A 442 8.72 24.06 3.87
C ASP A 442 9.73 23.05 4.46
N LYS A 443 9.30 21.83 4.78
CA LYS A 443 10.11 20.76 5.40
C LYS A 443 10.80 21.17 6.71
N GLN A 444 10.27 22.18 7.42
CA GLN A 444 10.80 22.57 8.74
C GLN A 444 10.23 21.66 9.87
N TYR A 445 9.08 21.06 9.62
CA TYR A 445 8.38 20.22 10.58
C TYR A 445 7.85 18.96 9.91
N TYR A 446 7.60 17.92 10.71
CA TYR A 446 6.83 16.76 10.28
C TYR A 446 5.94 16.25 11.41
N ILE A 447 4.85 15.64 11.03
CA ILE A 447 3.98 14.89 11.91
C ILE A 447 4.30 13.42 11.72
N ASP A 448 4.70 12.78 12.81
CA ASP A 448 5.04 11.37 12.89
C ASP A 448 3.87 10.57 13.43
N GLN A 449 3.41 9.60 12.70
CA GLN A 449 2.43 8.61 13.12
C GLN A 449 3.17 7.31 13.46
N LEU A 450 3.31 7.04 14.74
CA LEU A 450 3.99 5.86 15.27
C LEU A 450 2.97 4.79 15.69
N GLN A 451 3.23 3.57 15.28
CA GLN A 451 2.60 2.35 15.80
C GLN A 451 3.68 1.31 16.11
N SER A 452 3.43 0.46 17.10
CA SER A 452 4.27 -0.69 17.40
C SER A 452 3.46 -1.80 18.07
N ALA A 453 4.08 -2.92 18.38
CA ALA A 453 3.45 -3.99 19.14
C ALA A 453 2.95 -3.54 20.54
N THR A 454 3.49 -2.45 21.08
CA THR A 454 3.14 -1.90 22.40
C THR A 454 2.50 -0.51 22.34
N ILE A 455 2.46 0.11 21.18
CA ILE A 455 1.87 1.44 20.96
C ILE A 455 0.78 1.31 19.89
N ALA A 456 -0.46 1.42 20.32
CA ALA A 456 -1.61 1.32 19.42
C ALA A 456 -1.56 2.40 18.33
N ARG A 457 -1.38 3.66 18.71
CA ARG A 457 -1.11 4.81 17.83
C ARG A 457 -0.63 6.00 18.65
N SER A 458 0.44 6.65 18.19
CA SER A 458 0.91 7.92 18.70
C SER A 458 1.14 8.88 17.55
N VAL A 459 0.65 10.11 17.65
CA VAL A 459 0.83 11.15 16.62
C VAL A 459 1.58 12.31 17.26
N MET A 460 2.73 12.66 16.70
CA MET A 460 3.67 13.59 17.29
C MET A 460 4.16 14.61 16.28
N LEU A 461 4.29 15.86 16.69
CA LEU A 461 4.94 16.91 15.91
C LEU A 461 6.42 16.96 16.24
N HIS A 462 7.25 16.98 15.21
CA HIS A 462 8.71 17.10 15.29
C HIS A 462 9.23 18.25 14.44
N ASP A 463 10.41 18.77 14.79
CA ASP A 463 11.21 19.57 13.87
C ASP A 463 11.96 18.67 12.86
N ASN A 464 12.55 19.27 11.84
CA ASN A 464 13.26 18.54 10.78
C ASN A 464 14.62 17.94 11.20
N ASN A 465 14.98 18.01 12.48
CA ASN A 465 16.13 17.32 13.06
C ASN A 465 15.71 16.17 13.99
N GLY A 466 14.41 15.91 14.09
CA GLY A 466 13.83 14.83 14.90
C GLY A 466 13.57 15.19 16.37
N LEU A 467 13.64 16.49 16.73
CA LEU A 467 13.25 16.93 18.07
C LEU A 467 11.72 16.93 18.18
N GLN A 468 11.17 16.12 19.08
CA GLN A 468 9.75 16.12 19.38
C GLN A 468 9.35 17.46 20.02
N LEU A 469 8.42 18.16 19.40
CA LEU A 469 7.89 19.44 19.86
C LEU A 469 6.58 19.28 20.64
N ARG A 470 5.73 18.35 20.21
CA ARG A 470 4.39 18.15 20.79
C ARG A 470 3.89 16.73 20.58
N LEU A 471 3.20 16.19 21.58
CA LEU A 471 2.30 15.06 21.42
C LEU A 471 0.95 15.58 20.94
N ILE A 472 0.53 15.21 19.72
CA ILE A 472 -0.75 15.62 19.12
C ILE A 472 -1.86 14.70 19.62
N HIS A 473 -1.64 13.39 19.56
CA HIS A 473 -2.61 12.39 19.98
C HIS A 473 -1.89 11.11 20.44
N GLN A 474 -2.42 10.52 21.50
CA GLN A 474 -2.09 9.18 21.96
C GLN A 474 -3.39 8.38 22.04
N ALA A 475 -3.58 7.45 21.13
CA ALA A 475 -4.74 6.57 21.18
C ALA A 475 -4.69 5.68 22.42
N PRO A 476 -5.78 5.53 23.16
CA PRO A 476 -5.88 4.49 24.17
C PRO A 476 -5.72 3.13 23.51
N ASP A 477 -5.17 2.18 24.25
CA ASP A 477 -5.09 0.80 23.78
C ASP A 477 -6.50 0.17 23.75
N PRO A 478 -7.07 -0.14 22.57
CA PRO A 478 -8.41 -0.69 22.46
C PRO A 478 -8.51 -2.13 22.97
N TRP A 479 -7.39 -2.83 23.04
CA TRP A 479 -7.33 -4.27 23.35
C TRP A 479 -7.33 -4.57 24.85
N VAL A 480 -7.13 -3.59 25.72
CA VAL A 480 -7.07 -3.77 27.20
C VAL A 480 -8.31 -4.46 27.75
N LYS A 481 -9.49 -4.20 27.17
CA LYS A 481 -10.77 -4.77 27.58
C LYS A 481 -11.07 -6.13 26.96
N LEU A 482 -10.30 -6.52 25.95
CA LEU A 482 -10.53 -7.73 25.16
C LEU A 482 -9.70 -8.89 25.73
N ASP A 483 -10.20 -10.10 25.54
CA ASP A 483 -9.46 -11.31 25.86
C ASP A 483 -8.47 -11.65 24.75
N MET A 484 -7.35 -10.91 24.74
CA MET A 484 -6.33 -11.02 23.70
C MET A 484 -5.46 -12.25 23.90
N PRO A 485 -5.10 -12.99 22.83
CA PRO A 485 -4.17 -14.09 22.87
C PRO A 485 -2.72 -13.64 23.11
N ASN A 486 -1.81 -14.57 23.39
CA ASN A 486 -0.40 -14.28 23.54
C ASN A 486 0.30 -14.33 22.18
N ILE A 487 1.12 -13.34 21.89
CA ILE A 487 1.86 -13.22 20.63
C ILE A 487 3.35 -13.24 20.92
N THR A 488 4.06 -14.16 20.27
CA THR A 488 5.52 -14.28 20.34
C THR A 488 6.10 -14.11 18.93
N VAL A 489 7.16 -13.33 18.81
CA VAL A 489 7.96 -13.17 17.60
C VAL A 489 9.35 -13.71 17.84
N GLY A 490 9.90 -14.42 16.88
CA GLY A 490 11.23 -14.99 16.94
C GLY A 490 11.84 -15.19 15.57
N THR A 491 12.98 -15.87 15.52
CA THR A 491 13.64 -16.24 14.25
C THR A 491 13.88 -17.76 14.20
N LEU A 492 13.92 -18.26 12.96
CA LEU A 492 14.35 -19.63 12.64
C LEU A 492 15.23 -19.61 11.38
N LEU A 493 15.97 -20.67 11.14
CA LEU A 493 16.81 -20.76 9.94
C LEU A 493 15.97 -21.22 8.74
N ALA A 494 16.18 -20.55 7.61
CA ALA A 494 15.63 -20.94 6.30
C ALA A 494 16.16 -22.32 5.87
N ALA A 495 15.60 -22.83 4.77
CA ALA A 495 16.02 -24.12 4.19
C ALA A 495 17.47 -24.11 3.70
N ASP A 496 18.08 -22.94 3.46
CA ASP A 496 19.50 -22.82 3.14
C ASP A 496 20.43 -23.01 4.34
N GLY A 497 19.90 -23.14 5.55
CA GLY A 497 20.61 -23.37 6.80
C GLY A 497 21.41 -22.18 7.33
N LYS A 498 21.24 -20.96 6.77
CA LYS A 498 22.02 -19.77 7.15
C LYS A 498 21.18 -18.48 7.25
N THR A 499 20.14 -18.33 6.45
CA THR A 499 19.30 -17.13 6.46
C THR A 499 18.29 -17.20 7.60
N GLU A 500 18.23 -16.17 8.44
CA GLU A 500 17.20 -16.07 9.47
C GLU A 500 15.87 -15.65 8.86
N LEU A 501 14.79 -16.29 9.29
CA LEU A 501 13.41 -15.96 8.96
C LEU A 501 12.68 -15.50 10.21
N TYR A 502 11.95 -14.40 10.12
CA TYR A 502 11.09 -13.95 11.22
C TYR A 502 9.78 -14.71 11.22
N TYR A 503 9.34 -15.17 12.40
CA TYR A 503 8.05 -15.79 12.59
C TYR A 503 7.24 -15.10 13.69
N ARG A 504 5.91 -15.24 13.60
CA ARG A 504 4.95 -14.90 14.64
C ARG A 504 4.18 -16.15 15.04
N LEU A 505 4.10 -16.40 16.34
CA LEU A 505 3.34 -17.48 16.97
C LEU A 505 2.29 -16.87 17.89
N ILE A 506 1.02 -17.23 17.71
CA ILE A 506 -0.08 -16.77 18.54
C ILE A 506 -0.66 -17.99 19.25
N THR A 507 -0.70 -17.95 20.58
CA THR A 507 -1.31 -18.99 21.42
C THR A 507 -2.56 -18.46 22.10
N PRO A 508 -3.55 -19.31 22.41
CA PRO A 508 -4.77 -18.90 23.12
C PRO A 508 -4.53 -18.05 24.37
N SER A 509 -5.48 -17.23 24.77
CA SER A 509 -5.38 -16.41 25.99
C SER A 509 -5.34 -17.28 27.25
N ASP A 510 -6.02 -18.43 27.26
CA ASP A 510 -6.04 -19.45 28.31
C ASP A 510 -5.05 -20.60 28.05
N PHE A 511 -3.96 -20.30 27.35
CA PHE A 511 -2.96 -21.28 26.93
C PHE A 511 -2.43 -22.12 28.11
N ASP A 512 -2.45 -23.44 27.91
CA ASP A 512 -1.96 -24.47 28.85
C ASP A 512 -0.95 -25.34 28.10
N GLU A 513 0.31 -25.25 28.47
CA GLU A 513 1.41 -26.01 27.83
C GLU A 513 1.28 -27.53 27.95
N MET A 514 0.37 -28.01 28.81
CA MET A 514 0.07 -29.44 28.99
C MET A 514 -1.00 -29.98 28.06
N LYS A 515 -1.62 -29.11 27.28
CA LYS A 515 -2.63 -29.45 26.25
C LYS A 515 -2.02 -29.42 24.87
N GLU A 516 -2.59 -30.21 23.97
CA GLU A 516 -2.28 -30.13 22.53
C GLU A 516 -3.36 -29.35 21.80
N TYR A 517 -2.92 -28.44 20.92
CA TYR A 517 -3.78 -27.54 20.15
C TYR A 517 -3.65 -27.79 18.66
N PRO A 518 -4.73 -27.69 17.87
CA PRO A 518 -4.64 -27.59 16.42
C PRO A 518 -3.90 -26.33 16.03
N ALA A 519 -3.24 -26.34 14.87
CA ALA A 519 -2.49 -25.17 14.39
C ALA A 519 -2.92 -24.78 12.97
N ILE A 520 -2.92 -23.48 12.69
CA ILE A 520 -3.14 -22.94 11.36
C ILE A 520 -1.92 -22.13 10.96
N VAL A 521 -1.32 -22.48 9.83
CA VAL A 521 -0.26 -21.71 9.18
C VAL A 521 -0.94 -20.65 8.29
N TYR A 522 -0.77 -19.36 8.64
CA TYR A 522 -1.18 -18.27 7.77
C TYR A 522 -0.01 -17.89 6.86
N VAL A 523 -0.20 -18.04 5.55
CA VAL A 523 0.86 -17.83 4.56
C VAL A 523 0.45 -16.79 3.49
N TYR A 524 1.36 -15.89 3.16
CA TYR A 524 1.37 -15.20 1.87
C TYR A 524 2.55 -15.68 1.03
N GLY A 525 3.75 -15.42 1.48
CA GLY A 525 4.99 -16.01 0.98
C GLY A 525 5.58 -15.36 -0.28
N GLY A 526 4.81 -14.55 -0.99
CA GLY A 526 5.22 -13.95 -2.27
C GLY A 526 6.01 -12.64 -2.15
N PRO A 527 6.58 -12.18 -3.27
CA PRO A 527 7.27 -10.91 -3.38
C PRO A 527 6.45 -9.72 -2.86
N HIS A 528 7.12 -8.69 -2.37
CA HIS A 528 6.57 -7.46 -1.79
C HIS A 528 5.75 -7.64 -0.50
N ALA A 529 5.53 -8.85 0.00
CA ALA A 529 4.83 -9.08 1.26
C ALA A 529 5.79 -9.11 2.44
N GLN A 530 5.32 -8.62 3.57
CA GLN A 530 5.91 -8.82 4.88
C GLN A 530 4.77 -8.92 5.89
N LEU A 531 4.64 -10.04 6.59
CA LEU A 531 3.54 -10.33 7.50
C LEU A 531 3.91 -10.13 8.97
N VAL A 532 5.20 -10.22 9.29
CA VAL A 532 5.72 -10.00 10.65
C VAL A 532 6.38 -8.64 10.70
N THR A 533 5.75 -7.70 11.41
CA THR A 533 6.18 -6.30 11.49
C THR A 533 6.01 -5.77 12.91
N ASN A 534 6.83 -4.79 13.32
CA ASN A 534 6.64 -4.09 14.60
C ASN A 534 5.53 -3.03 14.48
N THR A 535 4.31 -3.55 14.31
CA THR A 535 3.05 -2.82 14.30
C THR A 535 2.12 -3.44 15.35
N PRO A 536 0.93 -2.88 15.63
CA PRO A 536 -0.01 -3.50 16.56
C PRO A 536 -0.21 -4.99 16.30
N GLN A 537 -0.19 -5.77 17.37
CA GLN A 537 -0.30 -7.23 17.32
C GLN A 537 0.78 -7.92 16.44
N TRP A 538 1.93 -7.27 16.22
CA TRP A 538 3.00 -7.76 15.35
C TRP A 538 2.54 -8.05 13.91
N GLY A 539 1.57 -7.26 13.41
CA GLY A 539 1.00 -7.41 12.09
C GLY A 539 -0.03 -8.54 11.96
N ALA A 540 -0.46 -9.17 13.05
CA ALA A 540 -1.52 -10.18 13.01
C ALA A 540 -2.85 -9.55 12.56
N SER A 541 -3.60 -10.28 11.73
CA SER A 541 -4.95 -9.89 11.38
C SER A 541 -5.91 -10.12 12.56
N GLY A 542 -7.04 -9.40 12.56
CA GLY A 542 -8.07 -9.64 13.56
C GLY A 542 -8.61 -11.08 13.53
N TRP A 543 -8.64 -11.71 12.34
CA TRP A 543 -9.05 -13.11 12.21
C TRP A 543 -8.05 -14.07 12.88
N ASP A 544 -6.74 -13.82 12.77
CA ASP A 544 -5.71 -14.61 13.45
C ASP A 544 -5.90 -14.58 14.97
N ILE A 545 -6.15 -13.35 15.49
CA ILE A 545 -6.43 -13.12 16.92
C ILE A 545 -7.68 -13.88 17.38
N TYR A 546 -8.75 -13.80 16.58
CA TYR A 546 -10.01 -14.48 16.87
C TYR A 546 -9.84 -16.01 16.88
N MET A 547 -9.15 -16.60 15.91
CA MET A 547 -8.94 -18.04 15.84
C MET A 547 -8.07 -18.55 16.98
N ALA A 548 -7.10 -17.77 17.43
CA ALA A 548 -6.34 -18.12 18.63
C ALA A 548 -7.25 -18.19 19.88
N GLN A 549 -8.20 -17.29 20.02
CA GLN A 549 -9.20 -17.35 21.09
C GLN A 549 -10.13 -18.57 20.95
N GLN A 550 -10.35 -19.08 19.72
CA GLN A 550 -11.10 -20.33 19.51
C GLN A 550 -10.30 -21.60 19.83
N GLY A 551 -9.09 -21.46 20.37
CA GLY A 551 -8.25 -22.60 20.79
C GLY A 551 -7.30 -23.11 19.70
N TYR A 552 -7.00 -22.33 18.69
CA TYR A 552 -5.99 -22.65 17.67
C TYR A 552 -4.67 -21.94 17.94
N ILE A 553 -3.58 -22.59 17.59
CA ILE A 553 -2.29 -21.91 17.43
C ILE A 553 -2.21 -21.34 16.02
N ILE A 554 -1.88 -20.04 15.89
CA ILE A 554 -1.69 -19.41 14.60
C ILE A 554 -0.21 -19.13 14.40
N PHE A 555 0.32 -19.61 13.28
CA PHE A 555 1.74 -19.47 12.95
C PHE A 555 1.92 -18.79 11.60
N THR A 556 2.86 -17.87 11.54
CA THR A 556 3.23 -17.13 10.32
C THR A 556 4.74 -17.02 10.24
N VAL A 557 5.33 -17.29 9.10
CA VAL A 557 6.76 -17.04 8.83
C VAL A 557 6.94 -16.29 7.53
N ASP A 558 7.78 -15.24 7.54
CA ASP A 558 8.21 -14.53 6.34
C ASP A 558 9.39 -15.28 5.73
N ASN A 559 9.11 -16.07 4.69
CA ASN A 559 10.10 -16.86 3.95
C ASN A 559 10.96 -15.98 3.04
N ARG A 560 12.07 -16.52 2.55
CA ARG A 560 12.80 -15.92 1.43
C ARG A 560 11.87 -15.80 0.22
N GLY A 561 12.05 -14.73 -0.56
CA GLY A 561 11.09 -14.31 -1.60
C GLY A 561 10.18 -13.19 -1.13
N SER A 562 10.02 -12.97 0.18
CA SER A 562 9.27 -11.83 0.71
C SER A 562 10.13 -10.55 0.79
N ALA A 563 9.53 -9.41 1.21
CA ALA A 563 10.13 -8.10 1.07
C ALA A 563 11.03 -7.65 2.25
N GLN A 564 11.67 -6.49 2.07
CA GLN A 564 12.37 -5.69 3.07
C GLN A 564 13.68 -6.30 3.61
N ARG A 565 14.23 -7.26 2.89
CA ARG A 565 15.45 -7.98 3.26
C ARG A 565 16.54 -7.92 2.18
N GLY A 566 16.34 -7.07 1.15
CA GLY A 566 17.25 -6.90 0.02
C GLY A 566 17.02 -7.91 -1.13
N ALA A 567 17.70 -7.65 -2.24
CA ALA A 567 17.55 -8.41 -3.48
C ALA A 567 17.88 -9.90 -3.30
N ALA A 568 18.97 -10.24 -2.63
CA ALA A 568 19.36 -11.64 -2.41
C ALA A 568 18.33 -12.46 -1.62
N PHE A 569 17.54 -11.81 -0.77
CA PHE A 569 16.47 -12.48 -0.03
C PHE A 569 15.21 -12.64 -0.89
N GLU A 570 14.88 -11.64 -1.70
CA GLU A 570 13.66 -11.62 -2.50
C GLU A 570 13.83 -12.40 -3.82
N GLN A 571 14.93 -12.17 -4.56
CA GLN A 571 15.12 -12.69 -5.92
C GLN A 571 15.39 -14.20 -5.97
N VAL A 572 15.55 -14.88 -4.84
CA VAL A 572 15.70 -16.36 -4.79
C VAL A 572 14.50 -17.09 -5.42
N VAL A 573 13.37 -16.43 -5.59
CA VAL A 573 12.17 -16.99 -6.24
C VAL A 573 12.21 -16.91 -7.77
N HIS A 574 13.13 -16.12 -8.33
CA HIS A 574 13.20 -15.89 -9.77
C HIS A 574 13.29 -17.20 -10.55
N ARG A 575 12.41 -17.38 -11.52
CA ARG A 575 12.21 -18.55 -12.39
C ARG A 575 11.71 -19.82 -11.69
N GLN A 576 11.39 -19.76 -10.38
CA GLN A 576 10.99 -20.92 -9.58
C GLN A 576 10.00 -20.56 -8.46
N LEU A 577 9.00 -19.72 -8.77
CA LEU A 577 7.96 -19.33 -7.82
C LEU A 577 7.36 -20.55 -7.11
N GLY A 578 7.22 -20.47 -5.78
CA GLY A 578 6.66 -21.53 -4.96
C GLY A 578 7.64 -22.63 -4.56
N THR A 579 8.93 -22.52 -4.87
CA THR A 579 9.96 -23.52 -4.55
C THR A 579 10.74 -23.16 -3.28
N ALA A 580 11.44 -22.03 -3.29
CA ALA A 580 12.18 -21.57 -2.12
C ALA A 580 11.22 -21.21 -0.97
N GLU A 581 10.10 -20.59 -1.28
CA GLU A 581 9.03 -20.24 -0.35
C GLU A 581 8.48 -21.49 0.34
N MET A 582 8.18 -22.55 -0.42
CA MET A 582 7.71 -23.84 0.12
C MET A 582 8.74 -24.43 1.08
N ALA A 583 10.01 -24.50 0.68
CA ALA A 583 11.06 -25.06 1.51
C ALA A 583 11.21 -24.33 2.84
N ASP A 584 11.12 -23.01 2.84
CA ASP A 584 11.21 -22.18 4.03
C ASP A 584 9.95 -22.28 4.90
N GLN A 585 8.75 -22.32 4.29
CA GLN A 585 7.49 -22.56 5.03
C GLN A 585 7.56 -23.90 5.76
N MET A 586 8.11 -24.94 5.14
CA MET A 586 8.27 -26.25 5.80
C MET A 586 9.28 -26.21 6.96
N LYS A 587 10.30 -25.32 6.94
CA LYS A 587 11.13 -25.05 8.14
C LYS A 587 10.35 -24.44 9.28
N GLY A 588 9.42 -23.53 8.96
CA GLY A 588 8.43 -23.05 9.95
C GLY A 588 7.54 -24.15 10.50
N VAL A 589 7.07 -25.07 9.66
CA VAL A 589 6.26 -26.22 10.07
C VAL A 589 7.08 -27.20 10.93
N GLU A 590 8.34 -27.49 10.58
CA GLU A 590 9.24 -28.30 11.41
C GLU A 590 9.38 -27.72 12.83
N TYR A 591 9.57 -26.38 12.92
CA TYR A 591 9.60 -25.69 14.20
C TYR A 591 8.27 -25.83 14.94
N LEU A 592 7.15 -25.56 14.28
CA LEU A 592 5.81 -25.69 14.86
C LEU A 592 5.55 -27.10 15.41
N GLN A 593 5.91 -28.13 14.65
CA GLN A 593 5.79 -29.55 15.08
C GLN A 593 6.73 -29.94 16.19
N SER A 594 7.82 -29.18 16.45
CA SER A 594 8.71 -29.43 17.57
C SER A 594 8.15 -28.99 18.91
N LEU A 595 7.11 -28.15 18.90
CA LEU A 595 6.48 -27.62 20.10
C LEU A 595 5.59 -28.70 20.73
N PRO A 596 5.73 -29.02 22.03
CA PRO A 596 5.05 -30.16 22.66
C PRO A 596 3.54 -29.98 22.77
N TYR A 597 3.06 -28.77 22.64
CA TYR A 597 1.65 -28.40 22.73
C TYR A 597 0.96 -28.26 21.35
N VAL A 598 1.63 -28.63 20.26
CA VAL A 598 1.03 -28.64 18.90
C VAL A 598 0.63 -30.04 18.52
N ASP A 599 -0.64 -30.24 18.20
CA ASP A 599 -1.13 -31.50 17.63
C ASP A 599 -0.69 -31.59 16.15
N ARG A 600 0.33 -32.41 15.93
CA ARG A 600 0.95 -32.61 14.60
C ARG A 600 -0.02 -33.20 13.57
N ASN A 601 -1.10 -33.80 14.00
CA ASN A 601 -2.14 -34.41 13.14
C ASN A 601 -3.23 -33.41 12.75
N ARG A 602 -3.27 -32.22 13.38
CA ARG A 602 -4.26 -31.18 13.14
C ARG A 602 -3.56 -29.87 12.77
N ILE A 603 -2.90 -29.87 11.59
CA ILE A 603 -2.29 -28.66 11.02
C ILE A 603 -3.04 -28.29 9.76
N GLY A 604 -3.54 -27.05 9.73
CA GLY A 604 -4.19 -26.42 8.58
C GLY A 604 -3.34 -25.31 7.99
N VAL A 605 -3.73 -24.81 6.80
CA VAL A 605 -3.06 -23.71 6.12
C VAL A 605 -4.09 -22.78 5.49
N TYR A 606 -3.84 -21.47 5.57
CA TYR A 606 -4.70 -20.43 5.00
C TYR A 606 -3.88 -19.32 4.36
N GLY A 607 -4.30 -18.88 3.17
CA GLY A 607 -3.71 -17.75 2.50
C GLY A 607 -4.59 -17.21 1.37
N TRP A 608 -4.29 -15.97 0.94
CA TRP A 608 -5.02 -15.25 -0.11
C TRP A 608 -4.10 -14.85 -1.25
N SER A 609 -4.59 -14.89 -2.51
CA SER A 609 -3.81 -14.50 -3.69
C SER A 609 -2.58 -15.41 -3.89
N PHE A 610 -1.35 -14.86 -3.84
CA PHE A 610 -0.13 -15.67 -3.78
C PHE A 610 -0.16 -16.64 -2.58
N GLY A 611 -0.69 -16.21 -1.44
CA GLY A 611 -0.93 -17.08 -0.29
C GLY A 611 -1.93 -18.20 -0.55
N GLY A 612 -2.91 -17.97 -1.43
CA GLY A 612 -3.82 -19.01 -1.93
C GLY A 612 -3.11 -20.03 -2.83
N PHE A 613 -2.20 -19.56 -3.69
CA PHE A 613 -1.28 -20.42 -4.44
C PHE A 613 -0.41 -21.25 -3.49
N MET A 614 0.23 -20.63 -2.51
CA MET A 614 1.07 -21.32 -1.53
C MET A 614 0.25 -22.32 -0.70
N THR A 615 -0.95 -21.96 -0.24
CA THR A 615 -1.86 -22.88 0.47
C THR A 615 -2.14 -24.12 -0.36
N THR A 616 -2.53 -23.94 -1.62
CA THR A 616 -2.84 -25.07 -2.51
C THR A 616 -1.58 -25.90 -2.79
N ASN A 617 -0.44 -25.24 -3.06
CA ASN A 617 0.82 -25.92 -3.31
C ASN A 617 1.29 -26.74 -2.10
N LEU A 618 1.20 -26.20 -0.87
CA LEU A 618 1.51 -26.90 0.38
C LEU A 618 0.60 -28.12 0.58
N MET A 619 -0.72 -27.98 0.35
CA MET A 619 -1.68 -29.08 0.44
C MET A 619 -1.39 -30.23 -0.54
N LEU A 620 -0.99 -29.91 -1.77
CA LEU A 620 -0.68 -30.89 -2.81
C LEU A 620 0.68 -31.56 -2.60
N THR A 621 1.65 -30.84 -2.02
CA THR A 621 3.02 -31.34 -1.84
C THR A 621 3.22 -32.09 -0.53
N HIS A 622 2.53 -31.64 0.55
CA HIS A 622 2.68 -32.16 1.91
C HIS A 622 1.33 -32.61 2.51
N PRO A 623 0.58 -33.51 1.85
CA PRO A 623 -0.74 -33.96 2.33
C PRO A 623 -0.67 -34.70 3.67
N GLU A 624 0.50 -35.28 4.02
CA GLU A 624 0.75 -35.88 5.32
C GLU A 624 0.75 -34.85 6.46
N THR A 625 1.06 -33.59 6.17
CA THR A 625 1.14 -32.49 7.13
C THR A 625 -0.17 -31.71 7.19
N PHE A 626 -0.61 -31.16 6.06
CA PHE A 626 -1.76 -30.27 6.01
C PHE A 626 -3.05 -31.04 5.77
N LYS A 627 -3.97 -30.97 6.74
CA LYS A 627 -5.25 -31.69 6.70
C LYS A 627 -6.37 -30.85 6.13
N VAL A 628 -6.34 -29.54 6.38
CA VAL A 628 -7.35 -28.58 5.95
C VAL A 628 -6.66 -27.35 5.37
N GLY A 629 -7.09 -26.90 4.20
CA GLY A 629 -6.62 -25.68 3.58
C GLY A 629 -7.75 -24.77 3.16
N VAL A 630 -7.53 -23.44 3.25
CA VAL A 630 -8.43 -22.44 2.70
C VAL A 630 -7.63 -21.53 1.78
N ALA A 631 -7.91 -21.56 0.48
CA ALA A 631 -7.20 -20.80 -0.54
C ALA A 631 -8.14 -19.73 -1.15
N GLY A 632 -7.89 -18.47 -0.84
CA GLY A 632 -8.67 -17.36 -1.37
C GLY A 632 -8.02 -16.74 -2.60
N GLY A 633 -8.78 -16.51 -3.69
CA GLY A 633 -8.30 -15.92 -4.94
C GLY A 633 -6.99 -16.52 -5.46
N PRO A 634 -6.83 -17.87 -5.50
CA PRO A 634 -5.53 -18.49 -5.69
C PRO A 634 -5.08 -18.48 -7.13
N VAL A 635 -3.81 -18.15 -7.38
CA VAL A 635 -3.15 -18.47 -8.66
C VAL A 635 -2.94 -19.98 -8.73
N MET A 636 -3.38 -20.62 -9.81
CA MET A 636 -3.24 -22.06 -10.02
C MET A 636 -2.27 -22.42 -11.15
N ASP A 637 -2.01 -21.46 -12.04
CA ASP A 637 -1.14 -21.62 -13.20
C ASP A 637 -0.59 -20.25 -13.58
N TRP A 638 0.69 -20.02 -13.40
CA TRP A 638 1.32 -18.71 -13.63
C TRP A 638 1.27 -18.27 -15.11
N SER A 639 1.11 -19.18 -16.06
CA SER A 639 0.90 -18.84 -17.47
C SER A 639 -0.44 -18.14 -17.76
N ARG A 640 -1.36 -18.18 -16.79
CA ARG A 640 -2.67 -17.50 -16.86
C ARG A 640 -2.70 -16.20 -16.05
N TYR A 641 -1.57 -15.84 -15.43
CA TYR A 641 -1.44 -14.59 -14.70
C TYR A 641 -0.90 -13.49 -15.64
N GLU A 642 -1.04 -12.23 -15.23
CA GLU A 642 -0.64 -11.10 -16.08
C GLU A 642 0.89 -11.03 -16.26
N ILE A 643 1.33 -10.44 -17.38
CA ILE A 643 2.72 -10.41 -17.83
C ILE A 643 3.64 -9.69 -16.84
N MET A 644 3.27 -8.47 -16.41
CA MET A 644 4.20 -7.56 -15.71
C MET A 644 4.69 -8.14 -14.39
N TYR A 645 3.80 -8.77 -13.64
CA TYR A 645 4.16 -9.51 -12.43
C TYR A 645 4.67 -10.91 -12.75
N GLY A 646 3.92 -11.67 -13.57
CA GLY A 646 4.21 -13.08 -13.87
C GLY A 646 5.59 -13.28 -14.51
N GLU A 647 5.91 -12.49 -15.52
CA GLU A 647 7.20 -12.58 -16.21
C GLU A 647 8.34 -11.92 -15.42
N ARG A 648 8.09 -10.95 -14.54
CA ARG A 648 9.14 -10.44 -13.64
C ARG A 648 9.76 -11.53 -12.79
N TYR A 649 8.91 -12.37 -12.20
CA TYR A 649 9.39 -13.38 -11.25
C TYR A 649 9.63 -14.74 -11.88
N ASN A 650 9.17 -14.96 -13.11
CA ASN A 650 9.26 -16.30 -13.72
C ASN A 650 9.77 -16.30 -15.17
N ASP A 651 10.18 -15.14 -15.72
CA ASP A 651 10.42 -14.89 -17.15
C ASP A 651 9.20 -15.26 -18.01
N SER A 652 9.34 -15.28 -19.35
CA SER A 652 8.26 -15.76 -20.20
C SER A 652 8.12 -17.29 -20.14
N PRO A 653 6.93 -17.85 -20.40
CA PRO A 653 6.78 -19.31 -20.51
C PRO A 653 7.65 -19.94 -21.59
N GLN A 654 8.05 -19.18 -22.62
CA GLN A 654 8.94 -19.65 -23.67
C GLN A 654 10.39 -19.77 -23.18
N ASP A 655 10.83 -18.89 -22.28
CA ASP A 655 12.19 -18.85 -21.74
C ASP A 655 12.36 -19.73 -20.50
N ASN A 656 11.27 -20.03 -19.79
CA ASN A 656 11.26 -20.78 -18.53
C ASN A 656 10.13 -21.81 -18.45
N ALA A 657 9.94 -22.61 -19.47
CA ALA A 657 8.87 -23.63 -19.51
C ALA A 657 8.90 -24.58 -18.30
N GLU A 658 10.08 -24.92 -17.79
CA GLU A 658 10.27 -25.81 -16.64
C GLU A 658 9.72 -25.18 -15.36
N GLY A 659 10.02 -23.90 -15.06
CA GLY A 659 9.52 -23.20 -13.88
C GLY A 659 7.99 -23.07 -13.89
N TYR A 660 7.38 -22.79 -15.04
CA TYR A 660 5.93 -22.78 -15.20
C TYR A 660 5.30 -24.15 -14.98
N GLN A 661 5.91 -25.22 -15.52
CA GLN A 661 5.39 -26.57 -15.36
C GLN A 661 5.52 -27.09 -13.93
N GLN A 662 6.65 -26.83 -13.26
CA GLN A 662 6.94 -27.29 -11.91
C GLN A 662 5.86 -26.85 -10.90
N ASN A 663 5.36 -25.65 -11.04
CA ASN A 663 4.37 -25.05 -10.13
C ASN A 663 3.00 -24.83 -10.77
N ASN A 664 2.68 -25.58 -11.82
CA ASN A 664 1.32 -25.67 -12.34
C ASN A 664 0.47 -26.59 -11.44
N LEU A 665 -0.33 -25.97 -10.56
CA LEU A 665 -1.15 -26.70 -9.60
C LEU A 665 -2.31 -27.43 -10.27
N ILE A 666 -2.75 -26.99 -11.45
CA ILE A 666 -3.83 -27.64 -12.20
C ILE A 666 -3.43 -29.08 -12.59
N GLU A 667 -2.19 -29.29 -13.03
CA GLU A 667 -1.68 -30.62 -13.39
C GLU A 667 -1.50 -31.55 -12.19
N ARG A 668 -1.47 -30.97 -11.00
CA ARG A 668 -1.28 -31.67 -9.72
C ARG A 668 -2.59 -31.89 -8.93
N ALA A 669 -3.75 -31.59 -9.52
CA ALA A 669 -5.04 -31.75 -8.89
C ALA A 669 -5.31 -33.17 -8.32
N LYS A 670 -4.69 -34.20 -8.91
CA LYS A 670 -4.72 -35.62 -8.46
C LYS A 670 -4.05 -35.84 -7.11
N ASP A 671 -3.15 -34.95 -6.68
CA ASP A 671 -2.39 -35.08 -5.44
C ASP A 671 -3.15 -34.57 -4.23
N LEU A 672 -4.32 -33.98 -4.42
CA LEU A 672 -5.18 -33.47 -3.33
C LEU A 672 -5.72 -34.61 -2.47
N GLN A 673 -5.33 -34.65 -1.20
CA GLN A 673 -5.77 -35.65 -0.22
C GLN A 673 -6.56 -35.04 0.94
N GLY A 674 -6.22 -33.83 1.40
CA GLY A 674 -6.87 -33.14 2.49
C GLY A 674 -8.14 -32.39 2.05
N ARG A 675 -8.75 -31.69 2.99
CA ARG A 675 -9.93 -30.84 2.75
C ARG A 675 -9.46 -29.46 2.28
N LEU A 676 -9.80 -29.06 1.07
CA LEU A 676 -9.43 -27.76 0.50
C LEU A 676 -10.68 -26.96 0.15
N LEU A 677 -10.82 -25.76 0.73
CA LEU A 677 -11.82 -24.78 0.35
C LEU A 677 -11.19 -23.73 -0.58
N LEU A 678 -11.72 -23.60 -1.79
CA LEU A 678 -11.40 -22.53 -2.71
C LEU A 678 -12.43 -21.41 -2.57
N ILE A 679 -11.96 -20.17 -2.39
CA ILE A 679 -12.82 -18.99 -2.31
C ILE A 679 -12.41 -18.02 -3.43
N HIS A 680 -13.40 -17.46 -4.18
CA HIS A 680 -13.08 -16.56 -5.29
C HIS A 680 -14.18 -15.52 -5.53
N GLY A 681 -13.79 -14.27 -5.84
CA GLY A 681 -14.71 -13.24 -6.34
C GLY A 681 -15.04 -13.46 -7.82
N THR A 682 -16.31 -13.36 -8.20
CA THR A 682 -16.70 -13.65 -9.60
C THR A 682 -16.31 -12.54 -10.58
N SER A 683 -15.96 -11.35 -10.06
CA SER A 683 -15.48 -10.20 -10.85
C SER A 683 -13.99 -9.91 -10.63
N ASP A 684 -13.21 -10.93 -10.22
CA ASP A 684 -11.78 -10.80 -9.99
C ASP A 684 -11.06 -10.53 -11.32
N ASN A 685 -10.42 -9.37 -11.41
CA ASN A 685 -9.66 -8.90 -12.55
C ASN A 685 -8.13 -8.89 -12.30
N VAL A 686 -7.69 -9.41 -11.17
CA VAL A 686 -6.29 -9.58 -10.77
C VAL A 686 -5.88 -11.04 -10.93
N VAL A 687 -6.49 -11.93 -10.14
CA VAL A 687 -6.40 -13.38 -10.36
C VAL A 687 -7.71 -13.82 -10.98
N VAL A 688 -7.73 -13.87 -12.30
CA VAL A 688 -8.98 -14.19 -13.02
C VAL A 688 -9.55 -15.52 -12.57
N TRP A 689 -10.86 -15.58 -12.37
CA TRP A 689 -11.50 -16.74 -11.74
C TRP A 689 -11.34 -18.04 -12.53
N GLN A 690 -10.85 -17.98 -13.77
CA GLN A 690 -10.47 -19.13 -14.58
C GLN A 690 -9.45 -20.04 -13.89
N HIS A 691 -8.58 -19.49 -13.00
CA HIS A 691 -7.66 -20.28 -12.20
C HIS A 691 -8.39 -21.33 -11.35
N ALA A 692 -9.33 -20.88 -10.53
CA ALA A 692 -10.12 -21.79 -9.68
C ALA A 692 -10.94 -22.77 -10.51
N GLN A 693 -11.56 -22.33 -11.60
CA GLN A 693 -12.38 -23.17 -12.46
C GLN A 693 -11.57 -24.27 -13.15
N ALA A 694 -10.40 -23.94 -13.68
CA ALA A 694 -9.53 -24.90 -14.33
C ALA A 694 -9.02 -25.95 -13.35
N PHE A 695 -8.66 -25.53 -12.13
CA PHE A 695 -8.25 -26.47 -11.08
C PHE A 695 -9.39 -27.40 -10.68
N VAL A 696 -10.61 -26.87 -10.49
CA VAL A 696 -11.79 -27.71 -10.18
C VAL A 696 -12.09 -28.69 -11.29
N LYS A 697 -11.98 -28.27 -12.56
CA LYS A 697 -12.15 -29.19 -13.69
C LYS A 697 -11.11 -30.32 -13.66
N ALA A 698 -9.86 -30.00 -13.37
CA ALA A 698 -8.81 -31.00 -13.21
C ALA A 698 -9.07 -31.95 -12.03
N CYS A 699 -9.61 -31.43 -10.91
CA CYS A 699 -10.03 -32.25 -9.77
C CYS A 699 -11.17 -33.21 -10.15
N VAL A 700 -12.16 -32.78 -10.93
CA VAL A 700 -13.23 -33.64 -11.44
C VAL A 700 -12.66 -34.81 -12.26
N ASP A 701 -11.70 -34.50 -13.15
CA ASP A 701 -11.06 -35.53 -13.98
C ASP A 701 -10.20 -36.49 -13.15
N ALA A 702 -9.56 -35.98 -12.10
CA ALA A 702 -8.74 -36.74 -11.16
C ALA A 702 -9.55 -37.43 -10.05
N GLN A 703 -10.85 -37.18 -9.95
CA GLN A 703 -11.72 -37.67 -8.86
C GLN A 703 -11.26 -37.22 -7.46
N THR A 704 -10.77 -35.98 -7.35
CA THR A 704 -10.51 -35.30 -6.09
C THR A 704 -11.57 -34.21 -5.85
N TYR A 705 -11.81 -33.81 -4.59
CA TYR A 705 -13.02 -33.10 -4.21
C TYR A 705 -12.74 -31.86 -3.36
N PRO A 706 -12.32 -30.72 -3.98
CA PRO A 706 -12.24 -29.46 -3.27
C PRO A 706 -13.64 -28.89 -3.02
N ASP A 707 -13.80 -28.17 -1.92
CA ASP A 707 -14.98 -27.36 -1.65
C ASP A 707 -14.83 -25.98 -2.28
N LEU A 708 -15.96 -25.31 -2.60
CA LEU A 708 -15.97 -24.03 -3.32
C LEU A 708 -16.91 -23.04 -2.67
N TYR A 709 -16.47 -21.79 -2.57
CA TYR A 709 -17.31 -20.67 -2.19
C TYR A 709 -17.07 -19.46 -3.09
N TYR A 710 -18.12 -18.93 -3.72
CA TYR A 710 -18.03 -17.78 -4.60
C TYR A 710 -18.64 -16.53 -3.96
N TYR A 711 -17.98 -15.38 -4.18
CA TYR A 711 -18.51 -14.08 -3.81
C TYR A 711 -18.94 -13.32 -5.07
N PRO A 712 -20.24 -13.33 -5.41
CA PRO A 712 -20.76 -12.67 -6.61
C PRO A 712 -20.52 -11.16 -6.58
N GLY A 713 -20.01 -10.62 -7.69
CA GLY A 713 -19.73 -9.18 -7.85
C GLY A 713 -18.48 -8.66 -7.15
N HIS A 714 -17.85 -9.45 -6.26
CA HIS A 714 -16.56 -9.06 -5.67
C HIS A 714 -15.41 -9.24 -6.65
N LYS A 715 -14.49 -8.30 -6.61
CA LYS A 715 -13.19 -8.36 -7.29
C LYS A 715 -12.22 -9.26 -6.49
N HIS A 716 -10.92 -9.01 -6.63
CA HIS A 716 -9.88 -9.82 -5.97
C HIS A 716 -10.03 -9.92 -4.44
N ASN A 717 -10.50 -8.85 -3.79
CA ASN A 717 -10.76 -8.83 -2.36
C ASN A 717 -12.26 -8.76 -2.06
N VAL A 718 -12.71 -9.53 -1.07
CA VAL A 718 -14.03 -9.37 -0.47
C VAL A 718 -13.96 -8.23 0.54
N ILE A 719 -14.71 -7.17 0.33
CA ILE A 719 -14.65 -5.92 1.11
C ILE A 719 -16.00 -5.58 1.75
N GLY A 720 -15.99 -4.58 2.63
CA GLY A 720 -17.18 -4.11 3.32
C GLY A 720 -17.77 -5.15 4.28
N PRO A 721 -19.10 -5.15 4.53
CA PRO A 721 -19.76 -6.09 5.44
C PRO A 721 -19.60 -7.55 5.03
N ASP A 722 -19.46 -7.85 3.74
CA ASP A 722 -19.31 -9.21 3.23
C ASP A 722 -17.99 -9.86 3.67
N ARG A 723 -17.00 -9.05 4.09
CA ARG A 723 -15.76 -9.58 4.68
C ARG A 723 -16.00 -10.28 6.02
N VAL A 724 -16.99 -9.84 6.80
CA VAL A 724 -17.40 -10.55 8.03
C VAL A 724 -17.95 -11.92 7.69
N HIS A 725 -18.80 -12.01 6.66
CA HIS A 725 -19.32 -13.27 6.15
C HIS A 725 -18.18 -14.19 5.65
N LEU A 726 -17.21 -13.64 4.92
CA LEU A 726 -16.01 -14.36 4.49
C LEU A 726 -15.28 -14.99 5.68
N ASN A 727 -15.03 -14.20 6.73
CA ASN A 727 -14.36 -14.70 7.93
C ASN A 727 -15.18 -15.76 8.65
N HIS A 728 -16.50 -15.67 8.65
CA HIS A 728 -17.37 -16.76 9.14
C HIS A 728 -17.22 -18.06 8.32
N VAL A 729 -17.18 -17.97 7.00
CA VAL A 729 -17.00 -19.14 6.11
C VAL A 729 -15.67 -19.81 6.39
N ILE A 730 -14.57 -19.05 6.46
CA ILE A 730 -13.23 -19.57 6.75
C ILE A 730 -13.19 -20.22 8.14
N THR A 731 -13.70 -19.52 9.15
CA THR A 731 -13.75 -20.01 10.54
C THR A 731 -14.50 -21.33 10.64
N ARG A 732 -15.72 -21.39 10.09
CA ARG A 732 -16.53 -22.63 10.11
C ARG A 732 -15.80 -23.80 9.45
N TYR A 733 -15.12 -23.54 8.34
CA TYR A 733 -14.42 -24.60 7.62
C TYR A 733 -13.32 -25.23 8.48
N PHE A 734 -12.53 -24.43 9.20
CA PHE A 734 -11.53 -24.94 10.13
C PHE A 734 -12.18 -25.63 11.35
N LEU A 735 -13.20 -25.05 11.96
CA LEU A 735 -13.88 -25.64 13.11
C LEU A 735 -14.55 -26.99 12.79
N GLU A 736 -15.03 -27.18 11.57
CA GLU A 736 -15.73 -28.41 11.15
C GLU A 736 -14.77 -29.51 10.68
N HIS A 737 -13.55 -29.16 10.23
CA HIS A 737 -12.68 -30.11 9.53
C HIS A 737 -11.27 -30.28 10.11
N LEU A 738 -10.77 -29.34 10.92
CA LEU A 738 -9.47 -29.40 11.57
C LEU A 738 -9.59 -29.69 13.07
#